data_62b1de3c51fc1ed36987d3a549fbae99
#
_entry.id   62b1de3c51fc1ed36987d3a549fbae99
#
_cell.length_a   1.000
_cell.length_b   1.000
_cell.length_c   1.000
_cell.angle_alpha   90.00
_cell.angle_beta   90.00
_cell.angle_gamma   90.00
#
_symmetry.space_group_name_H-M   'P 1'
#
loop_
_entity.id
_entity.type
_entity.pdbx_description
1 polymer ?
#
loop_
_entity_poly.entity_id
_entity_poly.type
_entity_poly.pdbx_seq_one_letter_code
_entity_poly.pdbx_strand_id
1 'polypeptide(L)'
;PVWSLGQAKKIGHLLNRIAYGPSLADVTKVEELGIEGYIESQLNPATANWQRSPRQIQKEAELFYDHEPTSDEFHVEEGETWRYFKGTRQPPANWKTMSFDDSQWEKGPSGFGYGDNDDMTELTDMRFYEKTAEDPGQPGYLSLFIRRSFQVRNLSEIKELIFRVDYDDGFIAYLNGREIARANLEGVARFNTKAKKGHEAGDPEDFEVTDKLNLLKEGPNVLAIQVHNDKLTSNDLTMIPMLVQRTKLDSPPVKRIKNIDSLQQLIHLRGIYSRRQLQAVLGEFWENHFTTDYDKLVEYIEDLENSDGRNAMSEKQAKQEAAQIEWQEYEFFHDNALGNFGDLLLHSATSPSMLIYLDNVLNEKKKPNENYAREILELFGFGVDNRYNQDDIEELAKAFTGWNVRKAWPADVKPFPNSARVPFTEESAQYEDDNKLKAGRVWRYFKGKKEPSPKKVGQDMIATLDWTLPGFNESKWSRGTVSIGYGDNDDKTTLGDMRNQYTSVYLRHTFAIEDPYEMDNLMLHVEYDDGFIAYLNGEEIGRSETMNFTGSPPPFDAEANAGHEVTAKPMLINLKDNFQLFKKSPEQNVLAIQVHNTTKNSSDLSIRPTLIERKTLPGSIENGDPNGIWTFRFIPNQHDNGSKTLFKGTKHQHRIRANQRGVNGVRDAISVIDKMVTHPSTSEFICQKLINKFVSDEISLTTYHSRTAPPELLTLMDRAIEAWHATKPAGNIDKVMRVILDPQKQQSSFWQDIGYRGKIKTPIEYINSSIRALDGDVTGTKLPDYNSDLGMELFVRDDPDGYSEKGSDWMDTSTL
;
A
#
# COMPACT_ATOMS: atom_id res chain seq x y z
N PRO A 1 54.25 15.36 -10.96
CA PRO A 1 54.32 16.81 -10.91
C PRO A 1 54.48 17.26 -9.47
N VAL A 2 55.49 18.14 -9.22
CA VAL A 2 55.69 18.76 -7.91
C VAL A 2 54.76 19.95 -7.85
N TRP A 3 53.65 19.80 -7.12
CA TRP A 3 52.71 20.90 -6.91
C TRP A 3 53.32 21.94 -5.98
N SER A 4 53.00 23.21 -6.21
CA SER A 4 53.19 24.19 -5.15
C SER A 4 52.22 23.86 -4.00
N LEU A 5 52.63 24.13 -2.76
CA LEU A 5 51.80 23.94 -1.55
C LEU A 5 50.40 24.59 -1.72
N GLY A 6 50.33 25.71 -2.44
CA GLY A 6 49.10 26.43 -2.74
C GLY A 6 48.18 25.69 -3.67
N GLN A 7 48.69 24.95 -4.67
CA GLN A 7 47.87 24.15 -5.58
C GLN A 7 47.30 22.89 -4.89
N ALA A 8 48.14 22.19 -4.12
CA ALA A 8 47.75 21.04 -3.33
C ALA A 8 46.61 21.41 -2.34
N LYS A 9 46.72 22.56 -1.68
CA LYS A 9 45.70 23.10 -0.78
C LYS A 9 44.37 23.35 -1.51
N LYS A 10 44.43 23.94 -2.72
CA LYS A 10 43.21 24.22 -3.50
C LYS A 10 42.50 22.95 -3.95
N ILE A 11 43.26 21.95 -4.39
CA ILE A 11 42.70 20.66 -4.83
C ILE A 11 42.10 19.90 -3.65
N GLY A 12 42.81 19.81 -2.54
CA GLY A 12 42.28 19.21 -1.32
C GLY A 12 41.01 19.89 -0.82
N HIS A 13 40.97 21.23 -0.84
CA HIS A 13 39.78 21.98 -0.52
C HIS A 13 38.62 21.64 -1.44
N LEU A 14 38.77 21.72 -2.76
CA LEU A 14 37.80 21.41 -3.74
C LEU A 14 37.19 20.00 -3.52
N LEU A 15 38.02 18.98 -3.46
CA LEU A 15 37.59 17.60 -3.32
C LEU A 15 36.98 17.26 -1.95
N ASN A 16 37.29 18.02 -0.89
CA ASN A 16 36.61 17.89 0.39
C ASN A 16 35.26 18.62 0.44
N ARG A 17 34.87 19.39 -0.58
CA ARG A 17 33.62 20.14 -0.62
C ARG A 17 32.64 19.60 -1.66
N ILE A 18 33.10 19.30 -2.88
CA ILE A 18 32.24 18.85 -3.97
C ILE A 18 32.30 17.34 -4.21
N ALA A 19 33.09 16.64 -3.41
CA ALA A 19 33.18 15.17 -3.40
C ALA A 19 33.27 14.71 -1.94
N TYR A 20 33.10 13.42 -1.74
CA TYR A 20 33.32 12.78 -0.43
C TYR A 20 34.81 12.65 -0.09
N GLY A 21 35.58 13.74 -0.27
CA GLY A 21 37.02 13.77 -0.05
C GLY A 21 37.84 13.33 -1.26
N PRO A 22 39.17 13.56 -1.20
CA PRO A 22 40.11 13.23 -2.29
C PRO A 22 40.26 11.72 -2.44
N SER A 23 40.24 11.25 -3.68
CA SER A 23 40.77 9.95 -4.10
C SER A 23 41.95 10.17 -5.06
N LEU A 24 42.82 9.15 -5.25
CA LEU A 24 43.90 9.24 -6.20
C LEU A 24 43.37 9.50 -7.63
N ALA A 25 42.28 8.89 -7.98
CA ALA A 25 41.65 9.06 -9.30
C ALA A 25 41.14 10.49 -9.52
N ASP A 26 40.50 11.11 -8.52
CA ASP A 26 40.00 12.50 -8.66
C ASP A 26 41.16 13.50 -8.66
N VAL A 27 42.16 13.29 -7.82
CA VAL A 27 43.38 14.10 -7.81
C VAL A 27 44.02 14.08 -9.19
N THR A 28 44.24 12.90 -9.78
CA THR A 28 44.78 12.76 -11.13
C THR A 28 43.87 13.47 -12.16
N LYS A 29 42.55 13.38 -12.00
CA LYS A 29 41.61 14.03 -12.93
C LYS A 29 41.64 15.55 -12.83
N VAL A 30 41.80 16.10 -11.62
CA VAL A 30 42.01 17.54 -11.44
C VAL A 30 43.35 17.99 -12.03
N GLU A 31 44.40 17.15 -11.95
CA GLU A 31 45.67 17.43 -12.64
C GLU A 31 45.53 17.51 -14.16
N GLU A 32 44.82 16.57 -14.75
CA GLU A 32 44.58 16.51 -16.19
C GLU A 32 43.73 17.68 -16.71
N LEU A 33 42.66 18.04 -16.03
CA LEU A 33 41.67 19.01 -16.50
C LEU A 33 41.91 20.44 -15.97
N GLY A 34 42.74 20.57 -14.94
CA GLY A 34 42.77 21.78 -14.10
C GLY A 34 41.55 21.91 -13.21
N ILE A 35 41.56 22.79 -12.23
CA ILE A 35 40.47 23.04 -11.27
C ILE A 35 39.18 23.43 -12.02
N GLU A 36 39.27 24.37 -12.94
CA GLU A 36 38.11 24.86 -13.74
C GLU A 36 37.51 23.73 -14.58
N GLY A 37 38.32 22.95 -15.28
CA GLY A 37 37.89 21.85 -16.11
C GLY A 37 37.25 20.72 -15.29
N TYR A 38 37.77 20.46 -14.07
CA TYR A 38 37.18 19.47 -13.18
C TYR A 38 35.80 19.92 -12.66
N ILE A 39 35.69 21.18 -12.20
CA ILE A 39 34.38 21.74 -11.78
C ILE A 39 33.35 21.65 -12.93
N GLU A 40 33.73 22.07 -14.13
CA GLU A 40 32.87 22.00 -15.31
C GLU A 40 32.44 20.57 -15.61
N SER A 41 33.36 19.62 -15.48
CA SER A 41 33.06 18.20 -15.68
C SER A 41 32.06 17.64 -14.64
N GLN A 42 32.06 18.14 -13.42
CA GLN A 42 31.13 17.77 -12.35
C GLN A 42 29.75 18.45 -12.54
N LEU A 43 29.73 19.69 -12.99
CA LEU A 43 28.49 20.45 -13.25
C LEU A 43 27.80 19.99 -14.54
N ASN A 44 28.55 19.45 -15.49
CA ASN A 44 28.02 18.99 -16.77
C ASN A 44 28.51 17.59 -17.12
N PRO A 45 28.07 16.57 -16.38
CA PRO A 45 28.58 15.21 -16.52
C PRO A 45 28.28 14.57 -17.88
N ALA A 46 27.26 15.04 -18.60
CA ALA A 46 26.93 14.53 -19.93
C ALA A 46 28.01 14.87 -20.98
N THR A 47 28.59 16.08 -20.91
CA THR A 47 29.65 16.51 -21.83
C THR A 47 30.99 15.83 -21.51
N ALA A 48 31.19 15.45 -20.26
CA ALA A 48 32.40 14.79 -19.82
C ALA A 48 32.46 13.29 -20.13
N ASN A 49 31.41 12.75 -20.73
CA ASN A 49 31.24 11.31 -21.05
C ASN A 49 31.60 10.39 -19.85
N TRP A 50 31.10 10.77 -18.67
CA TRP A 50 31.38 10.08 -17.41
C TRP A 50 30.51 8.85 -17.27
N GLN A 51 30.98 7.73 -17.76
CA GLN A 51 30.32 6.45 -17.54
C GLN A 51 30.63 5.93 -16.11
N ARG A 52 29.68 5.22 -15.54
CA ARG A 52 29.89 4.48 -14.28
C ARG A 52 31.08 3.55 -14.45
N SER A 53 31.96 3.46 -13.46
CA SER A 53 33.07 2.50 -13.53
C SER A 53 32.56 1.06 -13.52
N PRO A 54 33.24 0.10 -14.17
CA PRO A 54 32.84 -1.31 -14.09
C PRO A 54 32.71 -1.82 -12.65
N ARG A 55 33.59 -1.34 -11.75
CA ARG A 55 33.55 -1.66 -10.31
C ARG A 55 32.29 -1.14 -9.62
N GLN A 56 31.88 0.10 -9.91
CA GLN A 56 30.64 0.68 -9.42
C GLN A 56 29.42 -0.11 -9.91
N ILE A 57 29.35 -0.38 -11.22
CA ILE A 57 28.25 -1.14 -11.84
C ILE A 57 28.11 -2.52 -11.19
N GLN A 58 29.21 -3.23 -10.99
CA GLN A 58 29.19 -4.56 -10.38
C GLN A 58 28.66 -4.51 -8.94
N LYS A 59 29.19 -3.57 -8.12
CA LYS A 59 28.75 -3.48 -6.71
C LYS A 59 27.30 -3.03 -6.55
N GLU A 60 26.87 -2.06 -7.36
CA GLU A 60 25.46 -1.64 -7.35
C GLU A 60 24.52 -2.76 -7.83
N ALA A 61 24.91 -3.57 -8.83
CA ALA A 61 24.08 -4.65 -9.33
C ALA A 61 23.71 -5.68 -8.26
N GLU A 62 24.59 -5.89 -7.26
CA GLU A 62 24.34 -6.82 -6.16
C GLU A 62 23.23 -6.38 -5.20
N LEU A 63 22.81 -5.10 -5.24
CA LEU A 63 21.80 -4.50 -4.38
C LEU A 63 20.37 -4.64 -4.94
N PHE A 64 20.26 -5.06 -6.19
CA PHE A 64 18.98 -5.13 -6.89
C PHE A 64 18.64 -6.55 -7.33
N TYR A 65 17.39 -6.75 -7.66
CA TYR A 65 16.89 -7.93 -8.36
C TYR A 65 15.86 -7.51 -9.41
N ASP A 66 15.68 -8.35 -10.40
CA ASP A 66 14.63 -8.18 -11.40
C ASP A 66 13.40 -8.96 -10.92
N HIS A 67 12.33 -8.22 -10.62
CA HIS A 67 11.03 -8.80 -10.27
C HIS A 67 10.28 -9.16 -11.55
N GLU A 68 10.09 -10.47 -11.78
CA GLU A 68 9.28 -10.94 -12.89
C GLU A 68 7.80 -10.75 -12.56
N PRO A 69 7.04 -10.05 -13.41
CA PRO A 69 5.63 -9.84 -13.17
C PRO A 69 4.85 -11.16 -13.21
N THR A 70 4.06 -11.39 -12.17
CA THR A 70 3.19 -12.58 -12.08
C THR A 70 1.79 -12.15 -11.66
N SER A 71 0.79 -12.93 -12.06
CA SER A 71 -0.57 -12.85 -11.56
C SER A 71 -0.87 -14.11 -10.77
N ASP A 72 -1.30 -13.95 -9.55
CA ASP A 72 -1.71 -15.04 -8.66
C ASP A 72 -3.25 -15.14 -8.68
N GLU A 73 -3.76 -16.32 -9.02
CA GLU A 73 -5.18 -16.68 -8.92
C GLU A 73 -5.35 -17.73 -7.82
N PHE A 74 -6.23 -17.48 -6.89
CA PHE A 74 -6.43 -18.36 -5.74
C PHE A 74 -7.49 -19.43 -6.04
N HIS A 75 -7.12 -20.69 -5.97
CA HIS A 75 -8.03 -21.82 -5.93
C HIS A 75 -8.57 -22.10 -4.55
N VAL A 76 -7.76 -21.80 -3.53
CA VAL A 76 -8.12 -21.78 -2.11
C VAL A 76 -7.50 -20.52 -1.51
N GLU A 77 -8.33 -19.70 -0.90
CA GLU A 77 -7.98 -18.38 -0.37
C GLU A 77 -8.07 -18.39 1.16
N GLU A 78 -7.37 -17.47 1.80
CA GLU A 78 -7.48 -17.22 3.23
C GLU A 78 -8.91 -16.87 3.64
N GLY A 79 -9.31 -17.22 4.87
CA GLY A 79 -10.64 -16.93 5.40
C GLY A 79 -11.77 -17.81 4.83
N GLU A 80 -11.50 -18.65 3.83
CA GLU A 80 -12.48 -19.56 3.30
C GLU A 80 -12.88 -20.64 4.31
N THR A 81 -14.12 -21.12 4.24
CA THR A 81 -14.65 -22.12 5.18
C THR A 81 -14.15 -23.52 4.89
N TRP A 82 -13.56 -24.14 5.88
CA TRP A 82 -13.05 -25.52 5.84
C TRP A 82 -13.86 -26.45 6.74
N ARG A 83 -13.73 -27.75 6.49
CA ARG A 83 -14.10 -28.80 7.46
C ARG A 83 -12.86 -29.14 8.28
N TYR A 84 -13.02 -29.25 9.63
CA TYR A 84 -11.92 -29.60 10.50
C TYR A 84 -12.28 -30.68 11.51
N PHE A 85 -11.25 -31.41 11.96
CA PHE A 85 -11.35 -32.50 12.91
C PHE A 85 -10.21 -32.38 13.94
N LYS A 86 -10.59 -32.22 15.20
CA LYS A 86 -9.66 -32.15 16.32
C LYS A 86 -8.92 -33.46 16.53
N GLY A 87 -7.59 -33.41 16.58
CA GLY A 87 -6.70 -34.59 16.67
C GLY A 87 -6.74 -35.33 17.99
N THR A 88 -7.90 -35.51 18.58
CA THR A 88 -8.10 -36.33 19.78
C THR A 88 -8.03 -37.82 19.47
N ARG A 89 -8.13 -38.23 18.24
CA ARG A 89 -8.00 -39.58 17.71
C ARG A 89 -7.60 -39.54 16.23
N GLN A 90 -7.16 -40.68 15.69
CA GLN A 90 -6.81 -40.81 14.28
C GLN A 90 -8.07 -40.81 13.41
N PRO A 91 -8.17 -39.86 12.40
CA PRO A 91 -9.23 -39.93 11.42
C PRO A 91 -9.06 -41.18 10.51
N PRO A 92 -10.12 -41.62 9.81
CA PRO A 92 -10.03 -42.74 8.85
C PRO A 92 -8.93 -42.55 7.83
N ALA A 93 -8.25 -43.59 7.37
CA ALA A 93 -7.10 -43.49 6.47
C ALA A 93 -7.37 -42.75 5.13
N ASN A 94 -8.61 -42.73 4.67
CA ASN A 94 -9.07 -42.06 3.47
C ASN A 94 -9.52 -40.59 3.69
N TRP A 95 -9.34 -40.04 4.89
CA TRP A 95 -9.80 -38.70 5.24
C TRP A 95 -9.32 -37.61 4.25
N LYS A 96 -8.21 -37.80 3.59
CA LYS A 96 -7.59 -36.86 2.64
C LYS A 96 -8.01 -37.07 1.18
N THR A 97 -8.93 -37.99 0.90
CA THR A 97 -9.38 -38.29 -0.48
C THR A 97 -10.71 -37.62 -0.79
N MET A 98 -11.02 -37.42 -2.07
CA MET A 98 -12.27 -36.83 -2.54
C MET A 98 -13.52 -37.64 -2.14
N SER A 99 -13.39 -38.95 -1.99
CA SER A 99 -14.51 -39.86 -1.66
C SER A 99 -14.84 -39.93 -0.14
N PHE A 100 -14.08 -39.23 0.67
CA PHE A 100 -14.35 -39.23 2.12
C PHE A 100 -15.53 -38.29 2.45
N ASP A 101 -16.49 -38.79 3.23
CA ASP A 101 -17.60 -37.99 3.73
C ASP A 101 -17.17 -37.28 5.02
N ASP A 102 -16.97 -35.96 4.92
CA ASP A 102 -16.59 -35.09 6.04
C ASP A 102 -17.80 -34.31 6.63
N SER A 103 -19.03 -34.72 6.31
CA SER A 103 -20.25 -34.05 6.78
C SER A 103 -20.37 -33.96 8.32
N GLN A 104 -19.70 -34.86 9.03
CA GLN A 104 -19.67 -34.89 10.49
C GLN A 104 -18.50 -34.10 11.10
N TRP A 105 -17.64 -33.51 10.30
CA TRP A 105 -16.57 -32.63 10.77
C TRP A 105 -17.12 -31.25 11.07
N GLU A 106 -16.47 -30.54 11.99
CA GLU A 106 -16.79 -29.14 12.31
C GLU A 106 -16.46 -28.24 11.12
N LYS A 107 -16.98 -27.04 11.13
CA LYS A 107 -16.72 -26.02 10.10
C LYS A 107 -16.16 -24.76 10.73
N GLY A 108 -15.20 -24.11 10.07
CA GLY A 108 -14.69 -22.81 10.42
C GLY A 108 -13.92 -22.18 9.27
N PRO A 109 -13.77 -20.86 9.24
CA PRO A 109 -12.90 -20.17 8.31
C PRO A 109 -11.42 -20.54 8.58
N SER A 110 -10.57 -20.51 7.54
CA SER A 110 -9.12 -20.63 7.73
C SER A 110 -8.55 -19.41 8.44
N GLY A 111 -7.44 -19.58 9.05
CA GLY A 111 -6.90 -19.06 10.27
C GLY A 111 -7.35 -19.95 11.42
N PHE A 112 -6.80 -21.18 11.47
CA PHE A 112 -7.09 -22.13 12.54
C PHE A 112 -5.97 -22.07 13.56
N GLY A 113 -6.29 -21.82 14.81
CA GLY A 113 -5.27 -21.84 15.82
C GLY A 113 -5.71 -21.34 17.18
N TYR A 114 -4.78 -20.87 17.98
CA TYR A 114 -4.99 -20.23 19.28
C TYR A 114 -3.70 -19.56 19.75
N GLY A 115 -3.81 -18.48 20.50
CA GLY A 115 -2.69 -17.87 21.23
C GLY A 115 -2.41 -16.41 20.85
N ASP A 116 -2.50 -16.05 19.58
CA ASP A 116 -2.01 -14.80 19.02
C ASP A 116 -3.12 -13.77 18.78
N ASN A 117 -4.39 -14.18 18.90
CA ASN A 117 -5.62 -13.41 18.63
C ASN A 117 -5.81 -13.01 17.15
N ASP A 118 -5.19 -13.70 16.22
CA ASP A 118 -5.33 -13.52 14.76
C ASP A 118 -6.10 -14.68 14.10
N ASP A 119 -6.42 -15.74 14.84
CA ASP A 119 -7.14 -16.89 14.35
C ASP A 119 -8.65 -16.64 14.17
N MET A 120 -9.16 -16.88 12.96
CA MET A 120 -10.60 -16.80 12.66
C MET A 120 -11.39 -18.00 13.22
N THR A 121 -10.72 -19.15 13.38
CA THR A 121 -11.27 -20.35 14.02
C THR A 121 -10.43 -20.68 15.24
N GLU A 122 -10.84 -20.14 16.38
CA GLU A 122 -10.11 -20.28 17.64
C GLU A 122 -10.29 -21.67 18.28
N LEU A 123 -9.18 -22.36 18.55
CA LEU A 123 -9.12 -23.72 19.08
C LEU A 123 -8.55 -23.74 20.52
N THR A 124 -9.11 -22.96 21.41
CA THR A 124 -8.65 -22.82 22.81
C THR A 124 -8.55 -24.12 23.56
N ASP A 125 -9.30 -25.17 23.15
CA ASP A 125 -9.26 -26.51 23.75
C ASP A 125 -8.08 -27.39 23.30
N MET A 126 -7.24 -26.88 22.38
CA MET A 126 -6.06 -27.60 21.90
C MET A 126 -4.92 -27.62 22.92
N ARG A 127 -4.76 -26.56 23.70
CA ARG A 127 -3.72 -26.41 24.70
C ARG A 127 -3.97 -27.29 25.94
N PHE A 128 -2.94 -27.94 26.44
CA PHE A 128 -2.98 -28.71 27.70
C PHE A 128 -2.89 -27.79 28.91
N TYR A 129 -3.77 -28.02 29.90
CA TYR A 129 -3.68 -27.42 31.24
C TYR A 129 -3.81 -28.48 32.31
N GLU A 130 -2.92 -28.42 33.31
CA GLU A 130 -3.04 -29.29 34.45
C GLU A 130 -4.27 -28.93 35.31
N LYS A 131 -4.90 -29.98 35.90
CA LYS A 131 -6.00 -29.79 36.83
C LYS A 131 -5.52 -29.11 38.09
N THR A 132 -6.19 -28.04 38.50
CA THR A 132 -5.99 -27.37 39.80
C THR A 132 -7.21 -27.54 40.68
N ALA A 133 -7.19 -26.97 41.91
CA ALA A 133 -8.34 -26.99 42.80
C ALA A 133 -9.54 -26.18 42.28
N GLU A 134 -9.25 -25.21 41.45
CA GLU A 134 -10.23 -24.24 40.91
C GLU A 134 -10.56 -24.49 39.44
N ASP A 135 -9.71 -25.25 38.70
CA ASP A 135 -9.85 -25.55 37.29
C ASP A 135 -9.82 -27.08 37.03
N PRO A 136 -10.82 -27.64 36.32
CA PRO A 136 -10.87 -29.05 35.97
C PRO A 136 -9.69 -29.54 35.11
N GLY A 137 -8.91 -28.63 34.55
CA GLY A 137 -7.84 -28.95 33.63
C GLY A 137 -8.36 -29.27 32.21
N GLN A 138 -7.45 -29.31 31.24
CA GLN A 138 -7.76 -29.58 29.83
C GLN A 138 -6.72 -30.57 29.28
N PRO A 139 -7.17 -31.69 28.66
CA PRO A 139 -6.24 -32.72 28.17
C PRO A 139 -5.45 -32.30 26.95
N GLY A 140 -5.93 -31.29 26.19
CA GLY A 140 -5.33 -30.84 24.94
C GLY A 140 -5.24 -31.92 23.85
N TYR A 141 -4.77 -31.54 22.69
CA TYR A 141 -4.42 -32.45 21.58
C TYR A 141 -3.31 -31.81 20.73
N LEU A 142 -2.53 -32.65 20.00
CA LEU A 142 -1.32 -32.22 19.29
C LEU A 142 -1.57 -31.86 17.82
N SER A 143 -2.71 -32.23 17.27
CA SER A 143 -2.92 -32.08 15.83
C SER A 143 -4.32 -31.65 15.46
N LEU A 144 -4.39 -31.01 14.31
CA LEU A 144 -5.63 -30.64 13.65
C LEU A 144 -5.64 -31.21 12.23
N PHE A 145 -6.79 -31.69 11.77
CA PHE A 145 -6.99 -32.15 10.40
C PHE A 145 -8.02 -31.27 9.72
N ILE A 146 -7.65 -30.62 8.63
CA ILE A 146 -8.54 -29.71 7.90
C ILE A 146 -8.71 -30.17 6.45
N ARG A 147 -9.87 -29.90 5.86
CA ARG A 147 -10.22 -30.25 4.50
C ARG A 147 -11.06 -29.18 3.83
N ARG A 148 -10.75 -28.91 2.57
CA ARG A 148 -11.57 -28.05 1.72
C ARG A 148 -11.70 -28.64 0.33
N SER A 149 -12.91 -28.64 -0.18
CA SER A 149 -13.21 -28.94 -1.59
C SER A 149 -13.20 -27.63 -2.39
N PHE A 150 -12.54 -27.63 -3.53
CA PHE A 150 -12.45 -26.50 -4.44
C PHE A 150 -12.61 -26.95 -5.90
N GLN A 151 -12.86 -25.99 -6.81
CA GLN A 151 -13.10 -26.28 -8.23
C GLN A 151 -11.94 -25.81 -9.07
N VAL A 152 -11.55 -26.60 -10.06
CA VAL A 152 -10.60 -26.20 -11.12
C VAL A 152 -11.39 -26.15 -12.44
N ARG A 153 -11.38 -24.99 -13.09
CA ARG A 153 -12.15 -24.73 -14.31
C ARG A 153 -11.43 -25.19 -15.56
N ASN A 154 -10.18 -24.81 -15.69
CA ASN A 154 -9.35 -25.08 -16.86
C ASN A 154 -7.95 -25.51 -16.45
N LEU A 155 -7.77 -26.82 -16.34
CA LEU A 155 -6.49 -27.39 -15.92
C LEU A 155 -5.35 -27.05 -16.88
N SER A 156 -5.64 -26.84 -18.16
CA SER A 156 -4.62 -26.57 -19.18
C SER A 156 -3.98 -25.17 -19.05
N GLU A 157 -4.65 -24.25 -18.37
CA GLU A 157 -4.16 -22.89 -18.11
C GLU A 157 -3.20 -22.83 -16.93
N ILE A 158 -3.27 -23.79 -16.01
CA ILE A 158 -2.40 -23.82 -14.82
C ILE A 158 -0.99 -24.23 -15.25
N LYS A 159 -0.04 -23.29 -15.17
CA LYS A 159 1.37 -23.52 -15.51
C LYS A 159 2.26 -23.66 -14.29
N GLU A 160 1.93 -22.94 -13.24
CA GLU A 160 2.66 -22.93 -11.97
C GLU A 160 1.64 -23.01 -10.83
N LEU A 161 1.88 -23.93 -9.88
CA LEU A 161 1.03 -24.17 -8.74
C LEU A 161 1.86 -24.03 -7.47
N ILE A 162 1.38 -23.21 -6.54
CA ILE A 162 2.03 -22.89 -5.28
C ILE A 162 1.08 -23.24 -4.13
N PHE A 163 1.57 -23.98 -3.17
CA PHE A 163 0.94 -24.09 -1.86
C PHE A 163 1.57 -23.05 -0.96
N ARG A 164 0.83 -21.97 -0.69
CA ARG A 164 1.22 -20.89 0.20
C ARG A 164 0.60 -21.12 1.55
N VAL A 165 1.37 -21.02 2.61
CA VAL A 165 0.87 -21.33 3.95
C VAL A 165 1.62 -20.55 5.01
N ASP A 166 0.87 -19.93 5.91
CA ASP A 166 1.37 -19.48 7.19
C ASP A 166 1.04 -20.53 8.24
N TYR A 167 2.05 -20.96 9.00
CA TYR A 167 1.89 -22.09 9.89
C TYR A 167 2.78 -22.03 11.12
N ASP A 168 2.26 -22.53 12.19
CA ASP A 168 2.99 -22.77 13.42
C ASP A 168 3.20 -24.26 13.61
N ASP A 169 4.40 -24.59 13.99
CA ASP A 169 5.19 -25.78 14.17
C ASP A 169 5.33 -26.67 12.93
N GLY A 170 4.32 -27.39 12.51
CA GLY A 170 4.52 -28.29 11.38
C GLY A 170 3.25 -28.81 10.71
N PHE A 171 3.33 -29.13 9.43
CA PHE A 171 2.19 -29.63 8.65
C PHE A 171 2.57 -30.68 7.61
N ILE A 172 1.56 -31.40 7.10
CA ILE A 172 1.60 -32.15 5.83
C ILE A 172 0.34 -31.83 5.03
N ALA A 173 0.54 -31.34 3.81
CA ALA A 173 -0.54 -31.00 2.86
C ALA A 173 -0.71 -32.08 1.78
N TYR A 174 -1.97 -32.35 1.44
CA TYR A 174 -2.35 -33.37 0.47
C TYR A 174 -3.34 -32.80 -0.55
N LEU A 175 -3.10 -33.04 -1.82
CA LEU A 175 -4.01 -32.75 -2.93
C LEU A 175 -4.61 -34.05 -3.45
N ASN A 176 -5.94 -34.19 -3.38
CA ASN A 176 -6.68 -35.40 -3.80
C ASN A 176 -6.12 -36.71 -3.20
N GLY A 177 -5.64 -36.66 -1.96
CA GLY A 177 -5.11 -37.81 -1.21
C GLY A 177 -3.61 -38.08 -1.40
N ARG A 178 -2.91 -37.31 -2.21
CA ARG A 178 -1.46 -37.39 -2.42
C ARG A 178 -0.77 -36.20 -1.75
N GLU A 179 0.34 -36.47 -1.09
CA GLU A 179 1.15 -35.44 -0.48
C GLU A 179 1.76 -34.48 -1.51
N ILE A 180 1.67 -33.18 -1.22
CA ILE A 180 2.22 -32.12 -2.07
C ILE A 180 3.30 -31.30 -1.35
N ALA A 181 3.17 -31.09 -0.03
CA ALA A 181 4.14 -30.34 0.77
C ALA A 181 4.15 -30.83 2.22
N ARG A 182 5.27 -30.61 2.91
CA ARG A 182 5.39 -30.80 4.35
C ARG A 182 6.47 -29.93 4.95
N ALA A 183 6.29 -29.58 6.22
CA ALA A 183 7.30 -28.91 7.02
C ALA A 183 7.34 -29.53 8.43
N ASN A 184 8.53 -29.61 9.02
CA ASN A 184 8.82 -30.02 10.39
C ASN A 184 8.23 -31.39 10.84
N LEU A 185 7.79 -32.23 9.89
CA LEU A 185 7.27 -33.60 10.19
C LEU A 185 8.00 -34.64 9.33
N GLU A 186 8.35 -35.80 9.96
CA GLU A 186 9.01 -36.89 9.26
C GLU A 186 8.14 -38.15 9.23
N GLY A 187 8.38 -38.96 8.22
CA GLY A 187 7.72 -40.27 8.07
C GLY A 187 6.19 -40.17 8.01
N VAL A 188 5.51 -41.11 8.62
CA VAL A 188 4.03 -41.15 8.69
C VAL A 188 3.58 -40.51 10.00
N ALA A 189 3.06 -39.29 9.88
CA ALA A 189 2.51 -38.60 11.05
C ALA A 189 1.11 -39.15 11.41
N ARG A 190 0.88 -39.32 12.72
CA ARG A 190 -0.38 -39.73 13.34
C ARG A 190 -0.91 -38.58 14.19
N PHE A 191 -2.16 -38.61 14.59
CA PHE A 191 -2.80 -37.57 15.41
C PHE A 191 -2.01 -37.13 16.65
N ASN A 192 -1.12 -37.99 17.19
CA ASN A 192 -0.28 -37.74 18.35
C ASN A 192 1.21 -37.58 18.02
N THR A 193 1.55 -37.35 16.74
CA THR A 193 2.91 -37.03 16.32
C THR A 193 3.18 -35.57 16.67
N LYS A 194 4.39 -35.26 17.12
CA LYS A 194 4.87 -33.92 17.41
C LYS A 194 5.64 -33.36 16.23
N ALA A 195 5.58 -32.05 15.98
CA ALA A 195 6.53 -31.37 15.14
C ALA A 195 7.96 -31.52 15.71
N LYS A 196 8.98 -31.50 14.85
CA LYS A 196 10.38 -31.71 15.24
C LYS A 196 10.99 -30.55 16.01
N LYS A 197 10.55 -29.35 15.71
CA LYS A 197 11.00 -28.09 16.31
C LYS A 197 9.88 -27.08 16.22
N GLY A 198 9.94 -26.03 17.04
CA GLY A 198 9.09 -24.88 16.92
C GLY A 198 9.33 -24.14 15.61
N HIS A 199 8.26 -23.58 15.07
CA HIS A 199 8.23 -22.67 13.95
C HIS A 199 7.11 -21.67 14.20
N GLU A 200 7.45 -20.40 14.24
CA GLU A 200 6.50 -19.31 14.47
C GLU A 200 5.84 -18.91 13.14
N ALA A 201 4.54 -18.69 13.16
CA ALA A 201 3.78 -18.09 12.07
C ALA A 201 4.10 -16.58 11.94
N GLY A 202 3.75 -15.98 10.82
CA GLY A 202 3.91 -14.54 10.60
C GLY A 202 4.13 -14.19 9.13
N ASP A 203 4.98 -14.92 8.42
CA ASP A 203 5.20 -14.76 6.98
C ASP A 203 4.74 -16.01 6.24
N PRO A 204 3.72 -15.95 5.36
CA PRO A 204 3.34 -17.10 4.53
C PRO A 204 4.52 -17.61 3.66
N GLU A 205 4.77 -18.89 3.72
CA GLU A 205 5.80 -19.57 2.93
C GLU A 205 5.23 -20.16 1.64
N ASP A 206 5.91 -19.93 0.51
CA ASP A 206 5.56 -20.52 -0.79
C ASP A 206 6.27 -21.87 -1.00
N PHE A 207 5.48 -22.93 -1.10
CA PHE A 207 5.95 -24.25 -1.52
C PHE A 207 5.57 -24.46 -2.99
N GLU A 208 6.57 -24.47 -3.88
CA GLU A 208 6.34 -24.77 -5.29
C GLU A 208 5.90 -26.24 -5.46
N VAL A 209 4.70 -26.45 -5.97
CA VAL A 209 4.10 -27.78 -6.15
C VAL A 209 3.69 -28.03 -7.61
N THR A 210 4.30 -27.32 -8.54
CA THR A 210 4.06 -27.42 -9.99
C THR A 210 4.29 -28.84 -10.52
N ASP A 211 5.23 -29.58 -9.96
CA ASP A 211 5.47 -30.98 -10.29
C ASP A 211 4.31 -31.93 -9.90
N LYS A 212 3.34 -31.42 -9.15
CA LYS A 212 2.13 -32.14 -8.71
C LYS A 212 0.87 -31.75 -9.49
N LEU A 213 0.96 -30.94 -10.55
CA LEU A 213 -0.18 -30.56 -11.38
C LEU A 213 -1.00 -31.75 -11.89
N ASN A 214 -0.34 -32.89 -12.10
CA ASN A 214 -0.98 -34.14 -12.50
C ASN A 214 -1.96 -34.72 -11.48
N LEU A 215 -1.97 -34.21 -10.24
CA LEU A 215 -2.93 -34.58 -9.19
C LEU A 215 -4.22 -33.80 -9.28
N LEU A 216 -4.21 -32.62 -9.92
CA LEU A 216 -5.40 -31.82 -10.14
C LEU A 216 -6.31 -32.45 -11.20
N LYS A 217 -7.59 -32.18 -11.09
CA LYS A 217 -8.63 -32.60 -12.05
C LYS A 217 -9.48 -31.40 -12.42
N GLU A 218 -9.99 -31.38 -13.62
CA GLU A 218 -11.09 -30.48 -13.96
C GLU A 218 -12.31 -30.81 -13.11
N GLY A 219 -12.97 -29.79 -12.59
CA GLY A 219 -14.06 -29.93 -11.63
C GLY A 219 -13.58 -30.02 -10.18
N PRO A 220 -14.21 -30.85 -9.34
CA PRO A 220 -13.94 -30.86 -7.89
C PRO A 220 -12.59 -31.49 -7.55
N ASN A 221 -11.91 -30.85 -6.62
CA ASN A 221 -10.65 -31.26 -5.99
C ASN A 221 -10.75 -31.12 -4.47
N VAL A 222 -9.83 -31.71 -3.74
CA VAL A 222 -9.74 -31.59 -2.27
C VAL A 222 -8.32 -31.26 -1.87
N LEU A 223 -8.15 -30.17 -1.15
CA LEU A 223 -6.97 -29.86 -0.36
C LEU A 223 -7.22 -30.33 1.08
N ALA A 224 -6.30 -31.12 1.61
CA ALA A 224 -6.41 -31.66 2.97
C ALA A 224 -5.07 -31.51 3.70
N ILE A 225 -5.09 -31.05 4.95
CA ILE A 225 -3.87 -30.74 5.69
C ILE A 225 -3.98 -31.32 7.09
N GLN A 226 -2.89 -31.88 7.60
CA GLN A 226 -2.72 -32.18 9.03
C GLN A 226 -1.67 -31.25 9.58
N VAL A 227 -2.01 -30.58 10.67
CA VAL A 227 -1.17 -29.60 11.38
C VAL A 227 -0.78 -30.19 12.72
N HIS A 228 0.41 -29.93 13.18
CA HIS A 228 0.96 -30.54 14.40
C HIS A 228 1.78 -29.55 15.21
N ASN A 229 1.46 -29.46 16.48
CA ASN A 229 2.25 -28.75 17.48
C ASN A 229 3.51 -29.56 17.89
N ASP A 230 4.55 -28.88 18.35
CA ASP A 230 5.77 -29.47 18.87
C ASP A 230 5.56 -30.09 20.29
N LYS A 231 4.61 -29.54 21.07
CA LYS A 231 4.26 -29.97 22.43
C LYS A 231 2.80 -29.63 22.77
N LEU A 232 2.21 -30.41 23.70
CA LEU A 232 0.84 -30.16 24.20
C LEU A 232 0.70 -28.85 24.98
N THR A 233 1.81 -28.32 25.48
CA THR A 233 1.86 -27.08 26.26
C THR A 233 2.28 -25.86 25.44
N SER A 234 2.25 -25.94 24.10
CA SER A 234 2.54 -24.79 23.29
C SER A 234 1.58 -23.66 23.61
N ASN A 235 2.06 -22.41 23.51
CA ASN A 235 1.26 -21.22 23.79
C ASN A 235 0.34 -20.86 22.62
N ASP A 236 0.64 -21.36 21.42
CA ASP A 236 0.05 -21.00 20.15
C ASP A 236 -0.01 -22.16 19.15
N LEU A 237 -0.70 -21.92 18.09
CA LEU A 237 -0.70 -22.65 16.83
C LEU A 237 -1.44 -21.79 15.79
N THR A 238 -0.93 -21.71 14.58
CA THR A 238 -1.58 -21.05 13.44
C THR A 238 -1.55 -21.94 12.20
N MET A 239 -2.61 -21.88 11.38
CA MET A 239 -2.67 -22.54 10.07
C MET A 239 -3.55 -21.76 9.11
N ILE A 240 -2.92 -21.07 8.16
CA ILE A 240 -3.57 -20.27 7.11
C ILE A 240 -3.11 -20.81 5.74
N PRO A 241 -3.80 -21.81 5.18
CA PRO A 241 -3.41 -22.43 3.92
C PRO A 241 -4.08 -21.76 2.72
N MET A 242 -3.32 -21.56 1.66
CA MET A 242 -3.77 -21.08 0.35
C MET A 242 -3.26 -21.98 -0.77
N LEU A 243 -4.00 -22.09 -1.87
CA LEU A 243 -3.54 -22.78 -3.08
C LEU A 243 -3.63 -21.80 -4.24
N VAL A 244 -2.49 -21.49 -4.82
CA VAL A 244 -2.31 -20.39 -5.76
C VAL A 244 -1.87 -20.93 -7.12
N GLN A 245 -2.55 -20.51 -8.18
CA GLN A 245 -2.08 -20.61 -9.55
C GLN A 245 -1.32 -19.33 -9.89
N ARG A 246 -0.05 -19.46 -10.25
CA ARG A 246 0.77 -18.33 -10.69
C ARG A 246 0.93 -18.33 -12.20
N THR A 247 0.70 -17.18 -12.81
CA THR A 247 0.89 -16.97 -14.25
C THR A 247 1.91 -15.85 -14.45
N LYS A 248 2.96 -16.12 -15.20
CA LYS A 248 3.89 -15.06 -15.63
C LYS A 248 3.20 -14.16 -16.63
N LEU A 249 3.29 -12.86 -16.37
CA LEU A 249 2.74 -11.84 -17.27
C LEU A 249 3.74 -11.53 -18.39
N ASP A 250 3.23 -11.23 -19.58
CA ASP A 250 4.04 -10.78 -20.71
C ASP A 250 4.39 -9.29 -20.58
N SER A 251 5.14 -8.98 -19.51
CA SER A 251 5.59 -7.63 -19.18
C SER A 251 7.08 -7.69 -18.81
N PRO A 252 7.86 -6.65 -19.12
CA PRO A 252 9.27 -6.66 -18.81
C PRO A 252 9.48 -6.69 -17.28
N PRO A 253 10.55 -7.34 -16.79
CA PRO A 253 10.88 -7.35 -15.38
C PRO A 253 11.04 -5.93 -14.82
N VAL A 254 10.59 -5.75 -13.58
CA VAL A 254 10.74 -4.49 -12.85
C VAL A 254 11.96 -4.59 -11.94
N LYS A 255 12.93 -3.70 -12.13
CA LYS A 255 14.09 -3.61 -11.25
C LYS A 255 13.68 -3.12 -9.86
N ARG A 256 14.03 -3.87 -8.82
CA ARG A 256 13.71 -3.56 -7.43
C ARG A 256 14.96 -3.57 -6.56
N ILE A 257 14.99 -2.69 -5.55
CA ILE A 257 15.99 -2.73 -4.48
C ILE A 257 15.65 -3.89 -3.53
N LYS A 258 16.65 -4.54 -2.95
CA LYS A 258 16.42 -5.72 -2.10
C LYS A 258 15.76 -5.39 -0.77
N ASN A 259 16.23 -4.35 -0.10
CA ASN A 259 15.77 -3.90 1.21
C ASN A 259 16.38 -2.52 1.53
N ILE A 260 16.05 -1.98 2.70
CA ILE A 260 16.55 -0.69 3.18
C ILE A 260 18.08 -0.68 3.34
N ASP A 261 18.67 -1.74 3.87
CA ASP A 261 20.15 -1.85 4.01
C ASP A 261 20.85 -1.72 2.65
N SER A 262 20.26 -2.33 1.62
CA SER A 262 20.76 -2.22 0.24
C SER A 262 20.66 -0.79 -0.29
N LEU A 263 19.62 -0.05 0.09
CA LEU A 263 19.47 1.36 -0.29
C LEU A 263 20.49 2.24 0.43
N GLN A 264 20.63 2.09 1.72
CA GLN A 264 21.66 2.79 2.50
C GLN A 264 23.06 2.48 1.97
N GLN A 265 23.34 1.20 1.67
CA GLN A 265 24.58 0.77 1.04
C GLN A 265 24.82 1.41 -0.33
N LEU A 266 23.76 1.60 -1.14
CA LEU A 266 23.84 2.24 -2.46
C LEU A 266 24.38 3.68 -2.36
N ILE A 267 23.93 4.47 -1.37
CA ILE A 267 24.39 5.84 -1.15
C ILE A 267 25.89 5.84 -0.83
N HIS A 268 26.33 4.97 0.07
CA HIS A 268 27.77 4.83 0.38
C HIS A 268 28.57 4.42 -0.86
N LEU A 269 28.13 3.42 -1.63
CA LEU A 269 28.85 2.99 -2.83
C LEU A 269 28.92 4.09 -3.89
N ARG A 270 27.88 4.87 -4.06
CA ARG A 270 27.87 6.05 -4.94
C ARG A 270 28.84 7.11 -4.43
N GLY A 271 28.83 7.40 -3.13
CA GLY A 271 29.79 8.33 -2.51
C GLY A 271 31.25 7.90 -2.68
N ILE A 272 31.53 6.60 -2.61
CA ILE A 272 32.89 6.06 -2.71
C ILE A 272 33.37 5.93 -4.16
N TYR A 273 32.54 5.32 -5.05
CA TYR A 273 32.99 4.87 -6.38
C TYR A 273 32.52 5.72 -7.56
N SER A 274 31.54 6.62 -7.35
CA SER A 274 31.04 7.45 -8.45
C SER A 274 32.13 8.40 -8.95
N ARG A 275 32.21 8.57 -10.26
CA ARG A 275 32.98 9.62 -10.90
C ARG A 275 32.25 10.95 -10.91
N ARG A 276 30.92 10.94 -10.75
CA ARG A 276 30.05 12.10 -10.63
C ARG A 276 29.87 12.45 -9.17
N GLN A 277 30.93 12.88 -8.52
CA GLN A 277 30.98 13.08 -7.08
C GLN A 277 30.04 14.19 -6.62
N LEU A 278 29.97 15.32 -7.34
CA LEU A 278 29.06 16.41 -7.00
C LEU A 278 27.59 15.96 -7.07
N GLN A 279 27.25 15.12 -8.07
CA GLN A 279 25.92 14.54 -8.18
C GLN A 279 25.61 13.61 -7.00
N ALA A 280 26.57 12.81 -6.56
CA ALA A 280 26.38 11.93 -5.41
C ALA A 280 26.20 12.72 -4.09
N VAL A 281 26.98 13.80 -3.89
CA VAL A 281 26.86 14.68 -2.72
C VAL A 281 25.53 15.44 -2.72
N LEU A 282 25.09 15.94 -3.88
CA LEU A 282 23.80 16.64 -3.99
C LEU A 282 22.62 15.69 -3.92
N GLY A 283 22.75 14.44 -4.38
CA GLY A 283 21.70 13.43 -4.26
C GLY A 283 21.39 13.10 -2.80
N GLU A 284 22.43 12.91 -1.97
CA GLU A 284 22.27 12.74 -0.53
C GLU A 284 21.75 14.01 0.16
N PHE A 285 22.20 15.18 -0.30
CA PHE A 285 21.75 16.47 0.22
C PHE A 285 20.24 16.69 -0.02
N TRP A 286 19.74 16.36 -1.19
CA TRP A 286 18.30 16.50 -1.50
C TRP A 286 17.45 15.44 -0.80
N GLU A 287 17.96 14.24 -0.65
CA GLU A 287 17.30 13.20 0.16
C GLU A 287 17.14 13.68 1.61
N ASN A 288 18.21 14.19 2.22
CA ASN A 288 18.16 14.76 3.57
C ASN A 288 17.31 16.04 3.66
N HIS A 289 17.18 16.81 2.58
CA HIS A 289 16.35 18.01 2.54
C HIS A 289 14.85 17.69 2.44
N PHE A 290 14.48 16.63 1.74
CA PHE A 290 13.12 16.11 1.59
C PHE A 290 12.94 14.83 2.42
N THR A 291 13.45 14.84 3.61
CA THR A 291 13.45 13.69 4.51
C THR A 291 12.09 13.02 4.62
N THR A 292 12.10 11.71 4.58
CA THR A 292 10.97 10.81 4.82
C THR A 292 11.36 9.74 5.84
N ASP A 293 10.38 9.00 6.36
CA ASP A 293 10.60 7.95 7.35
C ASP A 293 10.14 6.60 6.83
N TYR A 294 11.10 5.72 6.61
CA TYR A 294 10.90 4.36 6.15
C TYR A 294 9.99 3.53 7.05
N ASP A 295 10.12 3.64 8.38
CA ASP A 295 9.34 2.83 9.32
C ASP A 295 7.85 3.22 9.25
N LYS A 296 7.55 4.51 9.08
CA LYS A 296 6.18 4.96 8.86
C LYS A 296 5.58 4.47 7.53
N LEU A 297 6.42 4.30 6.50
CA LEU A 297 5.97 3.69 5.26
C LEU A 297 5.62 2.21 5.44
N VAL A 298 6.44 1.47 6.19
CA VAL A 298 6.18 0.06 6.52
C VAL A 298 4.84 -0.06 7.25
N GLU A 299 4.64 0.70 8.33
CA GLU A 299 3.39 0.72 9.11
C GLU A 299 2.17 1.03 8.23
N TYR A 300 2.26 2.06 7.38
CA TYR A 300 1.16 2.43 6.47
C TYR A 300 0.80 1.30 5.49
N ILE A 301 1.79 0.61 4.93
CA ILE A 301 1.58 -0.48 3.97
C ILE A 301 0.95 -1.69 4.66
N GLU A 302 1.39 -2.04 5.87
CA GLU A 302 0.81 -3.09 6.69
C GLU A 302 -0.66 -2.78 7.05
N ASP A 303 -0.95 -1.56 7.48
CA ASP A 303 -2.31 -1.14 7.85
C ASP A 303 -3.28 -1.16 6.67
N LEU A 304 -2.84 -0.78 5.47
CA LEU A 304 -3.69 -0.80 4.26
C LEU A 304 -4.18 -2.21 3.92
N GLU A 305 -3.32 -3.19 4.03
CA GLU A 305 -3.61 -4.58 3.71
C GLU A 305 -4.50 -5.22 4.79
N ASN A 306 -4.26 -4.89 6.06
CA ASN A 306 -5.08 -5.36 7.19
C ASN A 306 -6.51 -4.81 7.17
N SER A 307 -6.73 -3.62 6.61
CA SER A 307 -8.06 -2.97 6.57
C SER A 307 -9.06 -3.65 5.62
N ASP A 308 -8.59 -4.37 4.62
CA ASP A 308 -9.43 -5.04 3.61
C ASP A 308 -9.72 -6.52 3.95
N GLY A 309 -9.07 -7.09 4.98
CA GLY A 309 -9.28 -8.48 5.43
C GLY A 309 -8.99 -9.53 4.36
N ARG A 310 -8.24 -9.16 3.31
CA ARG A 310 -7.93 -10.01 2.17
C ARG A 310 -6.46 -9.86 1.82
N ASN A 311 -5.65 -10.87 2.10
CA ASN A 311 -4.23 -10.93 1.81
C ASN A 311 -3.40 -9.89 2.58
N ALA A 312 -3.30 -10.04 3.89
CA ALA A 312 -2.32 -9.30 4.66
C ALA A 312 -0.93 -9.47 4.01
N MET A 313 -0.31 -8.35 3.65
CA MET A 313 1.07 -8.35 3.19
C MET A 313 1.95 -8.67 4.38
N SER A 314 2.87 -9.62 4.24
CA SER A 314 3.80 -9.89 5.33
C SER A 314 4.66 -8.65 5.65
N GLU A 315 5.07 -8.50 6.90
CA GLU A 315 5.99 -7.45 7.34
C GLU A 315 7.22 -7.37 6.42
N LYS A 316 7.75 -8.51 6.01
CA LYS A 316 8.88 -8.58 5.08
C LYS A 316 8.55 -7.99 3.70
N GLN A 317 7.34 -8.23 3.19
CA GLN A 317 6.90 -7.65 1.91
C GLN A 317 6.67 -6.15 2.06
N ALA A 318 6.04 -5.68 3.15
CA ALA A 318 5.86 -4.27 3.45
C ALA A 318 7.21 -3.54 3.53
N LYS A 319 8.20 -4.13 4.21
CA LYS A 319 9.58 -3.64 4.27
C LYS A 319 10.24 -3.54 2.88
N GLN A 320 10.00 -4.50 2.00
CA GLN A 320 10.52 -4.45 0.63
C GLN A 320 9.85 -3.36 -0.22
N GLU A 321 8.53 -3.20 -0.08
CA GLU A 321 7.78 -2.15 -0.77
C GLU A 321 8.18 -0.76 -0.29
N ALA A 322 8.32 -0.56 1.02
CA ALA A 322 8.80 0.70 1.60
C ALA A 322 10.20 1.06 1.09
N ALA A 323 11.13 0.11 1.09
CA ALA A 323 12.47 0.32 0.53
C ALA A 323 12.45 0.67 -0.96
N GLN A 324 11.51 0.08 -1.72
CA GLN A 324 11.30 0.41 -3.13
C GLN A 324 10.81 1.83 -3.34
N ILE A 325 9.89 2.32 -2.50
CA ILE A 325 9.37 3.69 -2.52
C ILE A 325 10.50 4.67 -2.24
N GLU A 326 11.27 4.47 -1.17
CA GLU A 326 12.42 5.32 -0.81
C GLU A 326 13.49 5.34 -1.90
N TRP A 327 13.79 4.18 -2.50
CA TRP A 327 14.73 4.13 -3.62
C TRP A 327 14.27 4.95 -4.83
N GLN A 328 12.98 4.91 -5.17
CA GLN A 328 12.45 5.66 -6.30
C GLN A 328 12.58 7.17 -6.10
N GLU A 329 12.33 7.66 -4.89
CA GLU A 329 12.48 9.07 -4.54
C GLU A 329 13.95 9.49 -4.56
N TYR A 330 14.83 8.76 -3.89
CA TYR A 330 16.25 9.01 -3.89
C TYR A 330 16.86 8.98 -5.32
N GLU A 331 16.47 8.02 -6.15
CA GLU A 331 16.99 7.92 -7.53
C GLU A 331 16.63 9.16 -8.36
N PHE A 332 15.43 9.70 -8.16
CA PHE A 332 15.05 10.95 -8.80
C PHE A 332 15.89 12.14 -8.32
N PHE A 333 16.08 12.27 -7.02
CA PHE A 333 16.92 13.33 -6.45
C PHE A 333 18.36 13.23 -6.93
N HIS A 334 18.92 12.03 -6.93
CA HIS A 334 20.26 11.79 -7.46
C HIS A 334 20.39 12.16 -8.93
N ASP A 335 19.45 11.71 -9.78
CA ASP A 335 19.54 11.94 -11.22
C ASP A 335 19.28 13.40 -11.62
N ASN A 336 18.49 14.12 -10.83
CA ASN A 336 18.12 15.52 -11.05
C ASN A 336 18.82 16.50 -10.09
N ALA A 337 19.88 16.07 -9.42
CA ALA A 337 20.53 16.81 -8.35
C ALA A 337 21.01 18.22 -8.73
N LEU A 338 21.37 18.45 -9.99
CA LEU A 338 21.77 19.73 -10.59
C LEU A 338 20.66 20.37 -11.45
N GLY A 339 19.44 19.81 -11.41
CA GLY A 339 18.30 20.23 -12.20
C GLY A 339 17.61 21.51 -11.70
N ASN A 340 16.30 21.54 -11.82
CA ASN A 340 15.48 22.65 -11.33
C ASN A 340 14.88 22.28 -9.96
N PHE A 341 15.01 23.14 -8.98
CA PHE A 341 14.46 22.93 -7.65
C PHE A 341 12.94 22.73 -7.66
N GLY A 342 12.21 23.40 -8.55
CA GLY A 342 10.78 23.22 -8.67
C GLY A 342 10.40 21.81 -9.14
N ASP A 343 11.27 21.13 -9.87
CA ASP A 343 11.06 19.73 -10.26
C ASP A 343 11.35 18.79 -9.07
N LEU A 344 12.38 19.09 -8.27
CA LEU A 344 12.67 18.35 -7.03
C LEU A 344 11.53 18.48 -6.03
N LEU A 345 11.08 19.72 -5.78
CA LEU A 345 9.97 20.00 -4.85
C LEU A 345 8.65 19.34 -5.29
N LEU A 346 8.36 19.38 -6.60
CA LEU A 346 7.15 18.77 -7.13
C LEU A 346 7.25 17.23 -7.08
N HIS A 347 8.42 16.66 -7.33
CA HIS A 347 8.64 15.23 -7.21
C HIS A 347 8.41 14.76 -5.78
N SER A 348 9.04 15.41 -4.79
CA SER A 348 8.77 15.14 -3.37
C SER A 348 7.29 15.25 -3.05
N ALA A 349 6.62 16.32 -3.50
CA ALA A 349 5.19 16.52 -3.28
C ALA A 349 4.29 15.41 -3.87
N THR A 350 4.74 14.73 -4.91
CA THR A 350 4.03 13.62 -5.57
C THR A 350 4.63 12.24 -5.24
N SER A 351 5.70 12.20 -4.45
CA SER A 351 6.31 10.93 -4.02
C SER A 351 5.41 10.18 -3.05
N PRO A 352 5.23 8.88 -3.24
CA PRO A 352 4.54 8.06 -2.25
C PRO A 352 5.15 8.16 -0.84
N SER A 353 6.49 8.21 -0.69
CA SER A 353 7.14 8.38 0.60
C SER A 353 6.63 9.62 1.33
N MET A 354 6.70 10.78 0.70
CA MET A 354 6.30 12.04 1.30
C MET A 354 4.81 12.13 1.58
N LEU A 355 3.97 11.62 0.65
CA LEU A 355 2.51 11.63 0.82
C LEU A 355 2.05 10.77 2.00
N ILE A 356 2.74 9.66 2.25
CA ILE A 356 2.49 8.77 3.39
C ILE A 356 3.09 9.38 4.65
N TYR A 357 4.36 9.76 4.61
CA TYR A 357 5.10 10.25 5.77
C TYR A 357 4.41 11.42 6.46
N LEU A 358 3.93 12.41 5.72
CA LEU A 358 3.26 13.60 6.26
C LEU A 358 1.72 13.52 6.18
N ASP A 359 1.15 12.31 6.16
CA ASP A 359 -0.29 12.04 6.23
C ASP A 359 -1.13 12.72 5.14
N ASN A 360 -0.53 13.13 4.02
CA ASN A 360 -1.30 13.77 2.95
C ASN A 360 -2.27 12.79 2.27
N VAL A 361 -2.02 11.48 2.34
CA VAL A 361 -2.97 10.42 1.93
C VAL A 361 -4.31 10.49 2.67
N LEU A 362 -4.35 11.10 3.87
CA LEU A 362 -5.55 11.35 4.67
C LEU A 362 -6.18 12.72 4.41
N ASN A 363 -5.59 13.54 3.51
CA ASN A 363 -6.00 14.92 3.27
C ASN A 363 -7.18 14.98 2.31
N GLU A 364 -8.38 15.20 2.83
CA GLU A 364 -9.62 15.28 2.07
C GLU A 364 -10.40 16.58 2.33
N LYS A 365 -11.25 16.98 1.39
CA LYS A 365 -12.02 18.24 1.45
C LYS A 365 -12.89 18.41 2.70
N LYS A 366 -13.35 17.31 3.32
CA LYS A 366 -14.14 17.36 4.55
C LYS A 366 -13.31 17.60 5.81
N LYS A 367 -12.05 17.18 5.75
CA LYS A 367 -11.09 17.28 6.85
C LYS A 367 -9.70 17.54 6.27
N PRO A 368 -9.39 18.79 5.81
CA PRO A 368 -8.07 19.11 5.32
C PRO A 368 -7.01 18.84 6.40
N ASN A 369 -5.89 18.22 5.97
CA ASN A 369 -4.74 17.95 6.83
C ASN A 369 -3.64 18.98 6.55
N GLU A 370 -3.20 19.69 7.57
CA GLU A 370 -2.21 20.76 7.45
C GLU A 370 -0.76 20.27 7.49
N ASN A 371 -0.52 19.02 7.88
CA ASN A 371 0.82 18.52 8.16
C ASN A 371 1.76 18.79 6.98
N TYR A 372 1.51 18.17 5.83
CA TYR A 372 2.33 18.39 4.65
C TYR A 372 2.34 19.86 4.18
N ALA A 373 1.20 20.56 4.27
CA ALA A 373 1.12 21.96 3.86
C ALA A 373 2.00 22.88 4.74
N ARG A 374 2.20 22.54 5.99
CA ARG A 374 3.10 23.22 6.91
C ARG A 374 4.55 22.95 6.52
N GLU A 375 4.92 21.68 6.39
CA GLU A 375 6.30 21.30 6.17
C GLU A 375 6.84 21.75 4.81
N ILE A 376 6.02 21.75 3.76
CA ILE A 376 6.45 22.28 2.45
C ILE A 376 6.78 23.78 2.50
N LEU A 377 6.15 24.54 3.39
CA LEU A 377 6.49 25.95 3.62
C LEU A 377 7.67 26.09 4.59
N GLU A 378 7.63 25.39 5.72
CA GLU A 378 8.59 25.56 6.81
C GLU A 378 9.96 24.94 6.53
N LEU A 379 9.97 23.70 6.06
CA LEU A 379 11.20 22.90 5.98
C LEU A 379 11.71 22.70 4.54
N PHE A 380 10.78 22.61 3.56
CA PHE A 380 11.19 22.28 2.19
C PHE A 380 11.30 23.49 1.28
N GLY A 381 10.56 24.59 1.53
CA GLY A 381 10.50 25.70 0.60
C GLY A 381 10.99 27.05 1.14
N PHE A 382 10.40 27.56 2.20
CA PHE A 382 10.62 28.94 2.62
C PHE A 382 11.57 29.09 3.80
N GLY A 383 11.64 28.10 4.68
CA GLY A 383 12.24 28.21 6.00
C GLY A 383 11.25 28.69 7.04
N VAL A 384 11.44 28.27 8.30
CA VAL A 384 10.56 28.55 9.43
C VAL A 384 10.30 30.05 9.56
N ASP A 385 9.04 30.44 9.76
CA ASP A 385 8.56 31.82 9.95
C ASP A 385 8.95 32.83 8.85
N ASN A 386 9.21 32.37 7.61
CA ASN A 386 9.74 33.20 6.54
C ASN A 386 8.67 33.61 5.51
N ARG A 387 7.86 34.63 5.85
CA ARG A 387 6.87 35.29 4.97
C ARG A 387 5.66 34.44 4.56
N TYR A 388 5.21 33.56 5.41
CA TYR A 388 3.92 32.87 5.34
C TYR A 388 3.22 32.96 6.72
N ASN A 389 1.97 32.60 6.79
CA ASN A 389 1.19 32.59 8.02
C ASN A 389 0.23 31.39 8.04
N GLN A 390 -0.53 31.23 9.14
CA GLN A 390 -1.45 30.10 9.32
C GLN A 390 -2.53 30.04 8.22
N ASP A 391 -3.06 31.17 7.76
CA ASP A 391 -4.04 31.20 6.66
C ASP A 391 -3.43 30.59 5.36
N ASP A 392 -2.15 30.81 5.11
CA ASP A 392 -1.45 30.26 3.95
C ASP A 392 -1.31 28.73 4.05
N ILE A 393 -1.06 28.21 5.25
CA ILE A 393 -1.00 26.76 5.52
C ILE A 393 -2.38 26.13 5.27
N GLU A 394 -3.45 26.70 5.82
CA GLU A 394 -4.81 26.21 5.66
C GLU A 394 -5.26 26.20 4.19
N GLU A 395 -4.98 27.28 3.46
CA GLU A 395 -5.32 27.37 2.04
C GLU A 395 -4.49 26.40 1.18
N LEU A 396 -3.23 26.16 1.56
CA LEU A 396 -2.38 25.20 0.91
C LEU A 396 -2.82 23.75 1.21
N ALA A 397 -3.22 23.44 2.44
CA ALA A 397 -3.79 22.14 2.79
C ALA A 397 -5.00 21.80 1.92
N LYS A 398 -5.91 22.76 1.68
CA LYS A 398 -7.04 22.61 0.77
C LYS A 398 -6.60 22.35 -0.68
N ALA A 399 -5.47 22.93 -1.12
CA ALA A 399 -4.94 22.71 -2.46
C ALA A 399 -4.38 21.30 -2.66
N PHE A 400 -3.88 20.67 -1.60
CA PHE A 400 -3.36 19.30 -1.62
C PHE A 400 -4.42 18.21 -1.34
N THR A 401 -5.65 18.58 -1.04
CA THR A 401 -6.72 17.57 -0.81
C THR A 401 -6.90 16.65 -2.01
N GLY A 402 -7.07 15.35 -1.75
CA GLY A 402 -7.24 14.32 -2.78
C GLY A 402 -5.95 13.82 -3.43
N TRP A 403 -4.77 14.29 -2.98
CA TRP A 403 -3.48 13.73 -3.35
C TRP A 403 -3.25 12.46 -2.54
N ASN A 404 -3.00 11.35 -3.21
CA ASN A 404 -2.97 10.01 -2.63
C ASN A 404 -1.96 9.13 -3.38
N VAL A 405 -1.89 7.85 -3.03
CA VAL A 405 -0.97 6.88 -3.61
C VAL A 405 -1.70 5.63 -4.11
N ARG A 406 -1.10 4.89 -5.02
CA ARG A 406 -1.52 3.55 -5.43
C ARG A 406 -0.39 2.79 -6.11
N LYS A 407 -0.54 1.48 -6.28
CA LYS A 407 0.37 0.68 -7.13
C LYS A 407 -0.06 0.74 -8.59
N ALA A 408 0.89 0.87 -9.51
CA ALA A 408 0.65 0.80 -10.95
C ALA A 408 1.87 0.24 -11.69
N TRP A 409 1.64 -0.33 -12.87
CA TRP A 409 2.75 -0.70 -13.75
C TRP A 409 3.52 0.54 -14.20
N PRO A 410 4.86 0.50 -14.24
CA PRO A 410 5.65 1.62 -14.78
C PRO A 410 5.22 2.06 -16.19
N ALA A 411 4.79 1.11 -17.02
CA ALA A 411 4.30 1.38 -18.38
C ALA A 411 2.95 2.13 -18.40
N ASP A 412 2.15 2.04 -17.34
CA ASP A 412 0.84 2.70 -17.21
C ASP A 412 0.95 4.07 -16.55
N VAL A 413 2.10 4.39 -15.94
CA VAL A 413 2.39 5.71 -15.40
C VAL A 413 2.69 6.66 -16.55
N LYS A 414 1.79 7.58 -16.82
CA LYS A 414 1.91 8.60 -17.89
C LYS A 414 2.09 9.98 -17.29
N PRO A 415 2.57 10.95 -18.07
CA PRO A 415 2.49 12.34 -17.65
C PRO A 415 1.03 12.77 -17.44
N PHE A 416 0.77 13.53 -16.39
CA PHE A 416 -0.56 14.06 -16.12
C PHE A 416 -1.09 14.87 -17.32
N PRO A 417 -2.36 14.73 -17.74
CA PRO A 417 -2.94 15.55 -18.77
C PRO A 417 -2.76 17.04 -18.46
N ASN A 418 -2.03 17.75 -19.30
CA ASN A 418 -1.65 19.16 -19.14
C ASN A 418 -0.57 19.48 -18.07
N SER A 419 0.12 18.50 -17.53
CA SER A 419 1.34 18.72 -16.75
C SER A 419 2.29 17.53 -16.93
N ALA A 420 3.29 17.66 -17.80
CA ALA A 420 4.29 16.61 -18.03
C ALA A 420 5.19 16.30 -16.80
N ARG A 421 5.06 17.10 -15.74
CA ARG A 421 5.89 17.03 -14.53
C ARG A 421 5.31 16.14 -13.42
N VAL A 422 4.04 15.73 -13.53
CA VAL A 422 3.36 14.94 -12.52
C VAL A 422 3.05 13.57 -13.10
N PRO A 423 3.40 12.46 -12.39
CA PRO A 423 2.97 11.14 -12.81
C PRO A 423 1.45 11.02 -12.69
N PHE A 424 0.84 10.37 -13.64
CA PHE A 424 -0.60 10.15 -13.68
C PHE A 424 -0.89 8.71 -14.08
N THR A 425 -1.74 8.08 -13.32
CA THR A 425 -2.36 6.84 -13.71
C THR A 425 -3.84 7.11 -13.92
N GLU A 426 -4.37 6.75 -15.10
CA GLU A 426 -5.80 6.88 -15.33
C GLU A 426 -6.56 6.13 -14.24
N GLU A 427 -7.44 6.83 -13.52
CA GLU A 427 -8.43 6.16 -12.67
C GLU A 427 -9.41 5.45 -13.58
N SER A 428 -9.13 4.23 -13.86
CA SER A 428 -10.12 3.30 -14.34
C SER A 428 -10.16 2.09 -13.42
N ALA A 429 -10.48 2.30 -12.15
CA ALA A 429 -11.23 1.30 -11.43
C ALA A 429 -12.63 1.29 -12.04
N GLN A 430 -12.74 0.95 -13.30
CA GLN A 430 -13.99 0.70 -13.94
C GLN A 430 -14.23 -0.79 -13.86
N TYR A 431 -14.97 -1.16 -12.83
CA TYR A 431 -15.71 -2.40 -12.92
C TYR A 431 -16.80 -2.17 -13.95
N GLU A 432 -16.82 -2.95 -15.01
CA GLU A 432 -17.99 -3.07 -15.84
C GLU A 432 -18.95 -4.04 -15.15
N ASP A 433 -19.92 -3.47 -14.43
CA ASP A 433 -20.97 -4.26 -13.79
C ASP A 433 -21.97 -4.69 -14.86
N ASP A 434 -21.86 -5.92 -15.34
CA ASP A 434 -22.89 -6.52 -16.20
C ASP A 434 -24.04 -7.00 -15.34
N ASN A 435 -25.16 -6.28 -15.40
CA ASN A 435 -26.33 -6.57 -14.62
C ASN A 435 -27.05 -7.81 -15.13
N LYS A 436 -26.84 -8.95 -14.49
CA LYS A 436 -27.48 -10.24 -14.84
C LYS A 436 -28.97 -10.25 -14.56
N LEU A 437 -29.44 -9.41 -13.64
CA LEU A 437 -30.87 -9.23 -13.35
C LEU A 437 -31.37 -7.82 -13.67
N LYS A 438 -30.99 -7.25 -14.77
CA LYS A 438 -31.27 -5.85 -15.21
C LYS A 438 -32.23 -5.07 -14.30
N ALA A 439 -31.78 -3.93 -13.77
CA ALA A 439 -32.59 -3.06 -12.91
C ALA A 439 -33.99 -2.82 -13.54
N GLY A 440 -35.05 -2.87 -12.73
CA GLY A 440 -36.41 -2.64 -13.19
C GLY A 440 -37.16 -3.89 -13.66
N ARG A 441 -36.64 -5.10 -13.43
CA ARG A 441 -37.39 -6.33 -13.71
C ARG A 441 -38.55 -6.52 -12.73
N VAL A 442 -39.60 -7.20 -13.21
CA VAL A 442 -40.79 -7.55 -12.43
C VAL A 442 -40.52 -8.76 -11.54
N TRP A 443 -40.65 -8.55 -10.23
CA TRP A 443 -40.54 -9.60 -9.23
C TRP A 443 -41.90 -10.06 -8.74
N ARG A 444 -41.98 -11.24 -8.18
CA ARG A 444 -43.09 -11.67 -7.36
C ARG A 444 -42.83 -11.23 -5.93
N TYR A 445 -43.86 -10.65 -5.28
CA TYR A 445 -43.77 -10.29 -3.88
C TYR A 445 -45.01 -10.72 -3.08
N PHE A 446 -44.75 -10.98 -1.79
CA PHE A 446 -45.77 -11.39 -0.84
C PHE A 446 -45.69 -10.53 0.40
N LYS A 447 -46.82 -9.93 0.80
CA LYS A 447 -46.90 -9.09 1.99
C LYS A 447 -46.90 -9.96 3.23
N GLY A 448 -46.01 -9.71 4.19
CA GLY A 448 -45.81 -10.47 5.41
C GLY A 448 -46.93 -10.34 6.44
N LYS A 449 -48.17 -10.54 6.00
CA LYS A 449 -49.35 -10.61 6.88
C LYS A 449 -49.55 -12.01 7.45
N LYS A 450 -48.80 -12.97 6.97
CA LYS A 450 -48.75 -14.38 7.38
C LYS A 450 -47.51 -15.04 6.71
N GLU A 451 -47.18 -16.25 7.14
CA GLU A 451 -46.14 -17.05 6.51
C GLU A 451 -46.41 -17.32 5.03
N PRO A 452 -45.36 -17.15 4.15
CA PRO A 452 -45.50 -17.44 2.71
C PRO A 452 -45.63 -18.93 2.42
N SER A 453 -45.03 -19.80 3.22
CA SER A 453 -45.06 -21.27 3.12
C SER A 453 -45.17 -21.90 4.51
N PRO A 454 -46.36 -21.79 5.18
CA PRO A 454 -46.52 -22.35 6.52
C PRO A 454 -46.64 -23.87 6.49
N LYS A 455 -46.01 -24.57 7.41
CA LYS A 455 -46.17 -26.00 7.65
C LYS A 455 -46.80 -26.24 9.02
N LYS A 456 -47.82 -27.11 9.03
CA LYS A 456 -48.48 -27.49 10.28
C LYS A 456 -47.66 -28.56 11.00
N VAL A 457 -47.28 -28.28 12.27
CA VAL A 457 -46.58 -29.21 13.15
C VAL A 457 -47.37 -29.26 14.48
N GLY A 458 -48.11 -30.33 14.71
CA GLY A 458 -49.03 -30.40 15.84
C GLY A 458 -50.21 -29.42 15.67
N GLN A 459 -50.34 -28.49 16.62
CA GLN A 459 -51.35 -27.40 16.54
C GLN A 459 -50.75 -26.10 15.98
N ASP A 460 -49.44 -26.00 15.84
CA ASP A 460 -48.72 -24.79 15.44
C ASP A 460 -48.47 -24.75 13.93
N MET A 461 -48.46 -23.52 13.38
CA MET A 461 -48.04 -23.21 12.00
C MET A 461 -46.66 -22.60 12.08
N ILE A 462 -45.67 -23.33 11.58
CA ILE A 462 -44.26 -22.88 11.59
C ILE A 462 -43.85 -22.31 10.22
N ALA A 463 -42.92 -21.35 10.22
CA ALA A 463 -42.27 -20.87 9.04
C ALA A 463 -41.44 -21.97 8.37
N THR A 464 -41.42 -22.00 7.04
CA THR A 464 -40.50 -22.87 6.26
C THR A 464 -39.84 -22.09 5.13
N LEU A 465 -38.79 -22.66 4.58
CA LEU A 465 -38.05 -22.11 3.43
C LEU A 465 -38.61 -22.64 2.08
N ASP A 466 -39.75 -23.36 2.04
CA ASP A 466 -40.30 -23.90 0.79
C ASP A 466 -40.56 -22.82 -0.26
N TRP A 467 -40.86 -21.60 0.19
CA TRP A 467 -41.05 -20.45 -0.68
C TRP A 467 -39.76 -19.98 -1.41
N THR A 468 -38.59 -20.39 -0.96
CA THR A 468 -37.27 -20.04 -1.56
C THR A 468 -36.84 -21.04 -2.63
N LEU A 469 -37.51 -22.21 -2.71
CA LEU A 469 -37.12 -23.30 -3.61
C LEU A 469 -37.63 -23.08 -5.06
N PRO A 470 -36.89 -23.54 -6.08
CA PRO A 470 -37.40 -23.69 -7.44
C PRO A 470 -38.66 -24.57 -7.45
N GLY A 471 -39.64 -24.19 -8.26
CA GLY A 471 -40.90 -24.93 -8.35
C GLY A 471 -41.97 -24.57 -7.32
N PHE A 472 -41.68 -23.68 -6.34
CA PHE A 472 -42.72 -23.16 -5.46
C PHE A 472 -43.82 -22.43 -6.24
N ASN A 473 -45.11 -22.70 -5.90
CA ASN A 473 -46.23 -22.07 -6.59
C ASN A 473 -46.50 -20.64 -6.08
N GLU A 474 -45.93 -19.67 -6.77
CA GLU A 474 -46.07 -18.24 -6.51
C GLU A 474 -47.23 -17.57 -7.27
N SER A 475 -48.15 -18.31 -7.87
CA SER A 475 -49.23 -17.77 -8.70
C SER A 475 -50.14 -16.76 -7.97
N LYS A 476 -50.26 -16.89 -6.66
CA LYS A 476 -51.02 -15.97 -5.78
C LYS A 476 -50.23 -14.76 -5.29
N TRP A 477 -48.95 -14.66 -5.60
CA TRP A 477 -48.14 -13.53 -5.22
C TRP A 477 -48.39 -12.35 -6.17
N SER A 478 -48.30 -11.14 -5.62
CA SER A 478 -48.35 -9.91 -6.41
C SER A 478 -47.12 -9.76 -7.32
N ARG A 479 -47.21 -8.90 -8.33
CA ARG A 479 -46.12 -8.54 -9.22
C ARG A 479 -45.76 -7.08 -8.99
N GLY A 480 -44.51 -6.78 -8.91
CA GLY A 480 -43.97 -5.42 -8.78
C GLY A 480 -42.61 -5.27 -9.41
N THR A 481 -42.30 -4.09 -9.84
CA THR A 481 -40.99 -3.73 -10.32
C THR A 481 -40.12 -3.31 -9.14
N VAL A 482 -38.91 -3.83 -8.99
CA VAL A 482 -37.96 -3.35 -7.97
C VAL A 482 -37.45 -1.93 -8.32
N SER A 483 -37.32 -1.01 -7.35
CA SER A 483 -37.40 -1.14 -5.90
C SER A 483 -38.84 -1.39 -5.41
N ILE A 484 -38.97 -2.08 -4.28
CA ILE A 484 -40.23 -2.39 -3.64
C ILE A 484 -40.18 -1.91 -2.19
N GLY A 485 -41.11 -1.02 -1.81
CA GLY A 485 -41.11 -0.44 -0.46
C GLY A 485 -42.19 0.61 -0.26
N TYR A 486 -41.97 1.52 0.71
CA TYR A 486 -42.83 2.69 0.96
C TYR A 486 -42.06 3.73 1.79
N GLY A 487 -42.49 4.98 1.74
CA GLY A 487 -42.02 6.08 2.61
C GLY A 487 -41.40 7.23 1.85
N ASP A 488 -40.37 6.96 1.04
CA ASP A 488 -39.50 7.98 0.45
C ASP A 488 -39.87 8.44 -0.95
N ASN A 489 -40.94 7.88 -1.52
CA ASN A 489 -41.40 8.14 -2.90
C ASN A 489 -40.39 7.78 -4.02
N ASP A 490 -39.38 6.97 -3.75
CA ASP A 490 -38.37 6.50 -4.69
C ASP A 490 -38.61 5.07 -5.19
N ASP A 491 -39.55 4.34 -4.54
CA ASP A 491 -39.90 2.98 -4.91
C ASP A 491 -40.73 2.88 -6.17
N LYS A 492 -40.37 1.96 -7.05
CA LYS A 492 -41.13 1.63 -8.28
C LYS A 492 -42.44 0.88 -7.97
N THR A 493 -42.47 0.15 -6.87
CA THR A 493 -43.66 -0.56 -6.37
C THR A 493 -43.91 -0.15 -4.93
N THR A 494 -44.89 0.69 -4.71
CA THR A 494 -45.20 1.25 -3.40
C THR A 494 -46.12 0.33 -2.59
N LEU A 495 -45.71 -0.03 -1.37
CA LEU A 495 -46.47 -0.81 -0.39
C LEU A 495 -47.26 0.09 0.56
N GLY A 496 -48.11 0.96 0.05
CA GLY A 496 -48.81 2.00 0.83
C GLY A 496 -49.71 1.51 1.98
N ASP A 497 -49.93 0.18 2.06
CA ASP A 497 -50.68 -0.44 3.17
C ASP A 497 -49.76 -1.13 4.21
N MET A 498 -48.43 -0.97 4.13
CA MET A 498 -47.52 -1.67 5.02
C MET A 498 -47.49 -1.06 6.42
N ARG A 499 -47.38 0.24 6.50
CA ARG A 499 -47.25 0.98 7.78
C ARG A 499 -48.37 0.63 8.74
N ASN A 500 -48.06 0.25 9.97
CA ASN A 500 -48.94 -0.19 11.04
C ASN A 500 -49.68 -1.51 10.78
N GLN A 501 -49.39 -2.23 9.69
CA GLN A 501 -50.09 -3.46 9.35
C GLN A 501 -49.21 -4.71 9.39
N TYR A 502 -48.01 -4.67 8.77
CA TYR A 502 -47.10 -5.79 8.75
C TYR A 502 -45.64 -5.29 8.70
N THR A 503 -44.71 -6.13 9.17
CA THR A 503 -43.28 -5.76 9.29
C THR A 503 -42.40 -6.29 8.14
N SER A 504 -42.89 -7.26 7.36
CA SER A 504 -42.02 -7.92 6.37
C SER A 504 -42.64 -7.98 4.96
N VAL A 505 -41.73 -8.13 3.97
CA VAL A 505 -42.11 -8.44 2.59
C VAL A 505 -41.18 -9.52 2.04
N TYR A 506 -41.72 -10.44 1.26
CA TYR A 506 -41.01 -11.55 0.62
C TYR A 506 -40.97 -11.34 -0.88
N LEU A 507 -39.79 -11.46 -1.47
CA LEU A 507 -39.59 -11.28 -2.90
C LEU A 507 -39.03 -12.55 -3.52
N ARG A 508 -39.42 -12.81 -4.77
CA ARG A 508 -38.88 -13.91 -5.59
C ARG A 508 -38.66 -13.45 -7.01
N HIS A 509 -37.54 -13.86 -7.58
CA HIS A 509 -37.29 -13.70 -9.02
C HIS A 509 -36.66 -14.97 -9.58
N THR A 510 -37.23 -15.44 -10.71
CA THR A 510 -36.71 -16.59 -11.43
C THR A 510 -35.89 -16.12 -12.62
N PHE A 511 -34.71 -16.66 -12.80
CA PHE A 511 -33.76 -16.26 -13.84
C PHE A 511 -32.97 -17.45 -14.33
N ALA A 512 -32.43 -17.34 -15.57
CA ALA A 512 -31.46 -18.27 -16.15
C ALA A 512 -30.06 -17.60 -16.16
N ILE A 513 -29.05 -18.40 -15.93
CA ILE A 513 -27.66 -18.03 -16.07
C ILE A 513 -26.99 -19.05 -16.99
N GLU A 514 -26.14 -18.61 -17.92
CA GLU A 514 -25.55 -19.53 -18.91
C GLU A 514 -24.58 -20.50 -18.24
N ASP A 515 -23.49 -19.99 -17.69
CA ASP A 515 -22.58 -20.76 -16.85
C ASP A 515 -22.06 -19.88 -15.71
N PRO A 516 -22.43 -20.16 -14.44
CA PRO A 516 -21.95 -19.36 -13.32
C PRO A 516 -20.43 -19.47 -13.12
N TYR A 517 -19.82 -20.58 -13.57
CA TYR A 517 -18.39 -20.81 -13.42
C TYR A 517 -17.53 -20.07 -14.46
N GLU A 518 -18.14 -19.53 -15.51
CA GLU A 518 -17.47 -18.67 -16.49
C GLU A 518 -17.51 -17.17 -16.10
N MET A 519 -18.08 -16.84 -14.96
CA MET A 519 -18.20 -15.46 -14.49
C MET A 519 -17.06 -15.12 -13.54
N ASP A 520 -16.41 -14.00 -13.75
CA ASP A 520 -15.24 -13.61 -12.97
C ASP A 520 -15.60 -13.31 -11.51
N ASN A 521 -16.59 -12.47 -11.27
CA ASN A 521 -16.97 -12.07 -9.92
C ASN A 521 -18.48 -11.80 -9.86
N LEU A 522 -19.25 -12.82 -9.48
CA LEU A 522 -20.70 -12.72 -9.36
C LEU A 522 -21.06 -12.23 -7.96
N MET A 523 -21.75 -11.11 -7.88
CA MET A 523 -22.11 -10.45 -6.62
C MET A 523 -23.61 -10.15 -6.57
N LEU A 524 -24.19 -10.27 -5.38
CA LEU A 524 -25.51 -9.73 -5.09
C LEU A 524 -25.33 -8.37 -4.42
N HIS A 525 -25.72 -7.34 -5.15
CA HIS A 525 -25.75 -5.95 -4.70
C HIS A 525 -27.14 -5.64 -4.15
N VAL A 526 -27.25 -5.22 -2.90
CA VAL A 526 -28.53 -4.96 -2.23
C VAL A 526 -28.53 -3.57 -1.61
N GLU A 527 -29.38 -2.70 -2.16
CA GLU A 527 -29.76 -1.48 -1.47
C GLU A 527 -31.00 -1.81 -0.63
N TYR A 528 -30.98 -1.56 0.66
CA TYR A 528 -32.04 -1.99 1.58
C TYR A 528 -32.21 -0.99 2.72
N ASP A 529 -33.44 -1.01 3.24
CA ASP A 529 -33.84 -0.30 4.43
C ASP A 529 -34.24 -1.32 5.49
N ASP A 530 -33.72 -1.11 6.71
CA ASP A 530 -33.73 -1.92 7.91
C ASP A 530 -33.02 -3.27 7.80
N GLY A 531 -33.60 -4.30 7.20
CA GLY A 531 -32.94 -5.59 7.19
C GLY A 531 -33.42 -6.59 6.16
N PHE A 532 -32.54 -7.47 5.68
CA PHE A 532 -32.89 -8.51 4.73
C PHE A 532 -32.13 -9.83 4.94
N ILE A 533 -32.69 -10.93 4.38
CA ILE A 533 -31.99 -12.22 4.21
C ILE A 533 -32.22 -12.66 2.76
N ALA A 534 -31.17 -13.06 2.08
CA ALA A 534 -31.16 -13.51 0.69
C ALA A 534 -30.91 -15.02 0.59
N TYR A 535 -31.66 -15.67 -0.31
CA TYR A 535 -31.58 -17.11 -0.57
C TYR A 535 -31.42 -17.37 -2.07
N LEU A 536 -30.61 -18.34 -2.43
CA LEU A 536 -30.48 -18.85 -3.79
C LEU A 536 -30.88 -20.33 -3.83
N ASN A 537 -31.89 -20.64 -4.60
CA ASN A 537 -32.39 -22.02 -4.78
C ASN A 537 -32.67 -22.77 -3.46
N GLY A 538 -33.04 -22.07 -2.38
CA GLY A 538 -33.38 -22.66 -1.09
C GLY A 538 -32.32 -22.47 -0.01
N GLU A 539 -31.08 -22.17 -0.38
CA GLU A 539 -29.95 -21.96 0.55
C GLU A 539 -29.72 -20.47 0.81
N GLU A 540 -29.46 -20.12 2.06
CA GLU A 540 -29.11 -18.73 2.43
C GLU A 540 -27.73 -18.38 1.87
N ILE A 541 -27.64 -17.24 1.18
CA ILE A 541 -26.40 -16.73 0.58
C ILE A 541 -25.88 -15.47 1.28
N GLY A 542 -26.66 -14.87 2.16
CA GLY A 542 -26.26 -13.74 2.97
C GLY A 542 -27.43 -13.01 3.62
N ARG A 543 -27.12 -12.22 4.64
CA ARG A 543 -28.06 -11.38 5.37
C ARG A 543 -27.42 -10.08 5.83
N SER A 544 -28.22 -9.06 6.08
CA SER A 544 -27.75 -7.84 6.73
C SER A 544 -27.40 -8.10 8.19
N GLU A 545 -26.46 -7.34 8.75
CA GLU A 545 -26.09 -7.40 10.16
C GLU A 545 -27.29 -7.11 11.09
N THR A 546 -28.24 -6.34 10.60
CA THR A 546 -29.51 -6.01 11.28
C THR A 546 -30.49 -7.18 11.38
N MET A 547 -30.20 -8.30 10.71
CA MET A 547 -31.00 -9.54 10.74
C MET A 547 -30.29 -10.68 11.49
N ASN A 548 -29.73 -10.39 12.65
CA ASN A 548 -29.05 -11.38 13.48
C ASN A 548 -30.04 -12.17 14.35
N PHE A 549 -30.68 -13.22 13.78
CA PHE A 549 -31.58 -14.15 14.46
C PHE A 549 -30.90 -15.48 14.70
N THR A 550 -31.03 -16.00 15.92
CA THR A 550 -30.72 -17.39 16.21
C THR A 550 -31.89 -18.28 15.79
N GLY A 551 -31.71 -19.03 14.72
CA GLY A 551 -32.72 -19.89 14.10
C GLY A 551 -33.20 -19.38 12.72
N SER A 552 -33.49 -20.30 11.82
CA SER A 552 -33.92 -20.00 10.46
C SER A 552 -35.17 -20.77 10.15
N PRO A 553 -36.13 -20.21 9.40
CA PRO A 553 -36.21 -18.78 8.98
C PRO A 553 -36.87 -17.91 10.08
N PRO A 554 -36.62 -16.58 10.09
CA PRO A 554 -37.35 -15.67 10.94
C PRO A 554 -38.85 -15.69 10.54
N PRO A 555 -39.78 -15.58 11.51
CA PRO A 555 -41.19 -15.54 11.22
C PRO A 555 -41.59 -14.24 10.49
N PHE A 556 -42.74 -14.23 9.84
CA PHE A 556 -43.26 -13.11 9.04
C PHE A 556 -43.41 -11.80 9.82
N ASP A 557 -43.59 -11.88 11.14
CA ASP A 557 -43.77 -10.74 12.04
C ASP A 557 -42.51 -10.40 12.84
N ALA A 558 -41.35 -10.99 12.50
CA ALA A 558 -40.08 -10.60 13.05
C ALA A 558 -39.73 -9.16 12.66
N GLU A 559 -38.98 -8.49 13.53
CA GLU A 559 -38.48 -7.12 13.32
C GLU A 559 -36.96 -7.14 13.16
N ALA A 560 -36.41 -6.24 12.35
CA ALA A 560 -34.95 -6.07 12.26
C ALA A 560 -34.40 -5.52 13.58
N ASN A 561 -33.18 -5.91 13.96
CA ASN A 561 -32.58 -5.58 15.25
C ASN A 561 -32.12 -4.12 15.35
N ALA A 562 -31.93 -3.44 14.22
CA ALA A 562 -31.53 -2.05 14.11
C ALA A 562 -31.98 -1.46 12.77
N GLY A 563 -32.08 -0.14 12.69
CA GLY A 563 -32.40 0.59 11.46
C GLY A 563 -31.19 0.69 10.52
N HIS A 564 -31.48 0.69 9.23
CA HIS A 564 -30.50 0.93 8.15
C HIS A 564 -31.20 1.70 7.02
N GLU A 565 -30.61 2.81 6.57
CA GLU A 565 -31.17 3.66 5.52
C GLU A 565 -30.61 3.33 4.12
N VAL A 566 -31.44 3.39 3.10
CA VAL A 566 -31.04 3.14 1.69
C VAL A 566 -29.94 4.07 1.19
N THR A 567 -29.78 5.26 1.78
CA THR A 567 -28.69 6.20 1.46
C THR A 567 -27.31 5.75 1.91
N ALA A 568 -27.23 4.73 2.76
CA ALA A 568 -25.98 4.09 3.15
C ALA A 568 -25.37 3.29 1.98
N LYS A 569 -24.11 2.89 2.11
CA LYS A 569 -23.46 2.05 1.09
C LYS A 569 -24.28 0.76 0.88
N PRO A 570 -24.54 0.36 -0.38
CA PRO A 570 -25.19 -0.92 -0.66
C PRO A 570 -24.37 -2.09 -0.14
N MET A 571 -25.03 -3.13 0.36
CA MET A 571 -24.35 -4.36 0.76
C MET A 571 -23.98 -5.18 -0.46
N LEU A 572 -22.74 -5.63 -0.52
CA LEU A 572 -22.22 -6.51 -1.55
C LEU A 572 -22.00 -7.91 -0.95
N ILE A 573 -22.69 -8.90 -1.49
CA ILE A 573 -22.52 -10.31 -1.12
C ILE A 573 -21.79 -11.00 -2.26
N ASN A 574 -20.56 -11.44 -2.02
CA ASN A 574 -19.79 -12.21 -2.98
C ASN A 574 -20.36 -13.63 -3.08
N LEU A 575 -20.67 -14.08 -4.30
CA LEU A 575 -21.29 -15.38 -4.55
C LEU A 575 -20.28 -16.43 -5.03
N LYS A 576 -18.97 -16.17 -4.99
CA LYS A 576 -17.91 -17.10 -5.41
C LYS A 576 -18.07 -18.46 -4.70
N ASP A 577 -18.33 -18.46 -3.40
CA ASP A 577 -18.51 -19.67 -2.59
C ASP A 577 -19.88 -20.33 -2.78
N ASN A 578 -20.78 -19.70 -3.51
CA ASN A 578 -22.14 -20.18 -3.75
C ASN A 578 -22.37 -20.68 -5.18
N PHE A 579 -21.33 -20.77 -6.02
CA PHE A 579 -21.47 -21.17 -7.42
C PHE A 579 -22.10 -22.56 -7.59
N GLN A 580 -21.84 -23.49 -6.68
CA GLN A 580 -22.45 -24.82 -6.65
C GLN A 580 -23.98 -24.80 -6.45
N LEU A 581 -24.55 -23.70 -5.96
CA LEU A 581 -26.00 -23.54 -5.79
C LEU A 581 -26.69 -23.13 -7.09
N PHE A 582 -25.96 -22.57 -8.05
CA PHE A 582 -26.51 -22.14 -9.31
C PHE A 582 -26.77 -23.33 -10.24
N LYS A 583 -27.84 -23.25 -10.99
CA LYS A 583 -28.19 -24.16 -12.05
C LYS A 583 -27.88 -23.53 -13.38
N LYS A 584 -27.18 -24.28 -14.23
CA LYS A 584 -26.84 -23.87 -15.60
C LYS A 584 -28.06 -23.90 -16.51
N SER A 585 -28.17 -22.93 -17.41
CA SER A 585 -29.21 -22.92 -18.45
C SER A 585 -29.28 -24.26 -19.20
N PRO A 586 -30.51 -24.82 -19.49
CA PRO A 586 -31.79 -24.15 -19.44
C PRO A 586 -32.55 -24.20 -18.10
N GLU A 587 -31.95 -24.77 -17.07
CA GLU A 587 -32.55 -24.77 -15.73
C GLU A 587 -32.70 -23.35 -15.18
N GLN A 588 -33.71 -23.16 -14.31
CA GLN A 588 -33.98 -21.85 -13.74
C GLN A 588 -33.49 -21.78 -12.30
N ASN A 589 -32.91 -20.63 -11.96
CA ASN A 589 -32.54 -20.26 -10.61
C ASN A 589 -33.63 -19.38 -9.98
N VAL A 590 -33.69 -19.40 -8.66
CA VAL A 590 -34.58 -18.53 -7.87
C VAL A 590 -33.73 -17.73 -6.88
N LEU A 591 -33.73 -16.42 -7.04
CA LEU A 591 -33.32 -15.52 -6.00
C LEU A 591 -34.52 -15.10 -5.17
N ALA A 592 -34.49 -15.39 -3.88
CA ALA A 592 -35.55 -15.09 -2.94
C ALA A 592 -35.02 -14.22 -1.81
N ILE A 593 -35.75 -13.19 -1.42
CA ILE A 593 -35.35 -12.23 -0.40
C ILE A 593 -36.46 -11.99 0.58
N GLN A 594 -36.17 -12.06 1.84
CA GLN A 594 -37.02 -11.69 2.95
C GLN A 594 -36.53 -10.37 3.55
N VAL A 595 -37.39 -9.36 3.61
CA VAL A 595 -37.08 -8.01 4.09
C VAL A 595 -37.91 -7.69 5.31
N HIS A 596 -37.31 -7.06 6.32
CA HIS A 596 -37.95 -6.75 7.58
C HIS A 596 -37.68 -5.31 8.01
N ASN A 597 -38.73 -4.64 8.48
CA ASN A 597 -38.68 -3.38 9.19
C ASN A 597 -38.27 -3.58 10.65
N THR A 598 -37.68 -2.54 11.27
CA THR A 598 -37.42 -2.52 12.71
C THR A 598 -38.70 -2.55 13.55
N THR A 599 -39.77 -1.94 13.06
CA THR A 599 -41.08 -1.92 13.72
C THR A 599 -42.23 -1.81 12.72
N LYS A 600 -43.46 -2.16 13.13
CA LYS A 600 -44.66 -1.98 12.30
C LYS A 600 -44.98 -0.52 11.94
N ASN A 601 -44.54 0.44 12.76
CA ASN A 601 -44.79 1.87 12.55
C ASN A 601 -43.61 2.62 11.93
N SER A 602 -42.58 1.90 11.43
CA SER A 602 -41.48 2.52 10.71
C SER A 602 -41.97 3.49 9.63
N SER A 603 -41.22 4.55 9.38
CA SER A 603 -41.56 5.56 8.37
C SER A 603 -41.55 5.01 6.96
N ASP A 604 -40.67 4.06 6.70
CA ASP A 604 -40.28 3.56 5.38
C ASP A 604 -39.81 2.11 5.39
N LEU A 605 -39.56 1.59 4.23
CA LEU A 605 -38.85 0.36 3.89
C LEU A 605 -38.57 0.39 2.40
N SER A 606 -37.39 0.03 1.98
CA SER A 606 -37.06 -0.17 0.55
C SER A 606 -36.13 -1.36 0.35
N ILE A 607 -36.25 -2.01 -0.80
CA ILE A 607 -35.35 -3.10 -1.22
C ILE A 607 -35.12 -3.08 -2.72
N ARG A 608 -33.83 -3.04 -3.11
CA ARG A 608 -33.41 -3.06 -4.51
C ARG A 608 -32.26 -4.05 -4.71
N PRO A 609 -32.52 -5.34 -4.89
CA PRO A 609 -31.54 -6.36 -5.20
C PRO A 609 -31.12 -6.33 -6.67
N THR A 610 -29.85 -6.46 -6.93
CA THR A 610 -29.26 -6.55 -8.27
C THR A 610 -28.18 -7.62 -8.27
N LEU A 611 -28.29 -8.61 -9.15
CA LEU A 611 -27.23 -9.59 -9.37
C LEU A 611 -26.32 -9.05 -10.47
N ILE A 612 -25.07 -8.82 -10.16
CA ILE A 612 -24.06 -8.25 -11.07
C ILE A 612 -22.91 -9.24 -11.27
N GLU A 613 -22.42 -9.35 -12.49
CA GLU A 613 -21.08 -9.85 -12.75
C GLU A 613 -20.16 -8.64 -12.80
N ARG A 614 -19.23 -8.55 -11.85
CA ARG A 614 -18.24 -7.49 -11.80
C ARG A 614 -17.00 -7.96 -12.54
N LYS A 615 -16.80 -7.45 -13.75
CA LYS A 615 -15.59 -7.68 -14.53
C LYS A 615 -14.55 -6.66 -14.12
N THR A 616 -13.41 -7.14 -13.62
CA THR A 616 -12.24 -6.31 -13.45
C THR A 616 -11.69 -5.98 -14.84
N LEU A 617 -11.76 -4.73 -15.23
CA LEU A 617 -11.12 -4.30 -16.47
C LEU A 617 -9.59 -4.37 -16.29
N PRO A 618 -8.82 -4.82 -17.29
CA PRO A 618 -7.37 -4.86 -17.20
C PRO A 618 -6.81 -3.51 -16.74
N GLY A 619 -6.07 -3.48 -15.63
CA GLY A 619 -5.46 -2.28 -15.04
C GLY A 619 -6.26 -1.61 -13.92
N SER A 620 -7.36 -2.18 -13.42
CA SER A 620 -8.19 -1.59 -12.38
C SER A 620 -8.26 -2.44 -11.12
N ILE A 621 -7.24 -2.36 -10.28
CA ILE A 621 -7.31 -2.82 -8.89
C ILE A 621 -7.46 -1.57 -8.02
N GLU A 622 -8.36 -1.59 -7.04
CA GLU A 622 -8.65 -0.43 -6.17
C GLU A 622 -7.39 0.07 -5.45
N ASN A 623 -6.49 -0.84 -5.07
CA ASN A 623 -5.16 -0.57 -4.49
C ASN A 623 -4.01 -0.69 -5.51
N GLY A 624 -4.31 -0.85 -6.80
CA GLY A 624 -3.31 -1.01 -7.84
C GLY A 624 -2.93 -2.47 -8.11
N ASP A 625 -1.99 -2.67 -9.02
CA ASP A 625 -1.48 -4.00 -9.37
C ASP A 625 -0.50 -4.47 -8.29
N PRO A 626 -0.66 -5.65 -7.69
CA PRO A 626 0.24 -6.15 -6.65
C PRO A 626 1.71 -6.26 -7.12
N ASN A 627 1.95 -6.39 -8.41
CA ASN A 627 3.28 -6.41 -9.01
C ASN A 627 3.76 -5.01 -9.44
N GLY A 628 2.91 -3.99 -9.33
CA GLY A 628 3.22 -2.62 -9.70
C GLY A 628 4.21 -1.95 -8.74
N ILE A 629 4.56 -0.72 -9.07
CA ILE A 629 5.28 0.19 -8.18
C ILE A 629 4.31 1.20 -7.57
N TRP A 630 4.60 1.66 -6.37
CA TRP A 630 3.85 2.74 -5.77
C TRP A 630 4.06 4.03 -6.55
N THR A 631 2.97 4.76 -6.79
CA THR A 631 2.98 6.02 -7.56
C THR A 631 1.88 6.95 -7.07
N PHE A 632 1.99 8.21 -7.46
CA PHE A 632 1.00 9.23 -7.20
C PHE A 632 -0.37 8.88 -7.77
N ARG A 633 -1.43 9.19 -6.99
CA ARG A 633 -2.83 9.15 -7.38
C ARG A 633 -3.51 10.45 -7.01
N PHE A 634 -4.38 10.97 -7.88
CA PHE A 634 -5.26 12.07 -7.54
C PHE A 634 -6.71 11.61 -7.48
N ILE A 635 -7.41 11.90 -6.38
CA ILE A 635 -8.82 11.50 -6.13
C ILE A 635 -9.71 12.75 -6.23
N PRO A 636 -10.32 13.03 -7.41
CA PRO A 636 -11.07 14.27 -7.63
C PRO A 636 -12.23 14.51 -6.66
N ASN A 637 -12.89 13.42 -6.21
CA ASN A 637 -14.01 13.51 -5.28
C ASN A 637 -13.61 13.91 -3.86
N GLN A 638 -12.35 13.73 -3.49
CA GLN A 638 -11.79 14.15 -2.20
C GLN A 638 -11.23 15.58 -2.25
N HIS A 639 -11.07 16.16 -3.44
CA HIS A 639 -10.47 17.48 -3.62
C HIS A 639 -11.44 18.62 -3.26
N ASP A 640 -10.90 19.68 -2.61
CA ASP A 640 -11.60 20.92 -2.33
C ASP A 640 -11.67 21.80 -3.58
N ASN A 641 -12.88 22.02 -4.08
CA ASN A 641 -13.14 22.83 -5.28
C ASN A 641 -13.37 24.33 -4.97
N GLY A 642 -13.17 24.78 -3.74
CA GLY A 642 -13.29 26.16 -3.32
C GLY A 642 -12.20 27.06 -3.92
N SER A 643 -12.41 28.38 -3.88
CA SER A 643 -11.33 29.31 -4.19
C SER A 643 -10.32 29.39 -3.05
N LYS A 644 -9.04 29.49 -3.38
CA LYS A 644 -7.95 29.57 -2.41
C LYS A 644 -7.13 30.83 -2.64
N THR A 645 -6.61 31.44 -1.59
CA THR A 645 -5.78 32.64 -1.73
C THR A 645 -4.61 32.57 -0.76
N LEU A 646 -3.42 32.35 -1.28
CA LEU A 646 -2.18 32.30 -0.51
C LEU A 646 -1.43 33.65 -0.60
N PHE A 647 -0.60 33.93 0.39
CA PHE A 647 0.26 35.11 0.52
C PHE A 647 -0.53 36.42 0.38
N LYS A 648 -1.73 36.44 0.97
CA LYS A 648 -2.73 37.50 0.87
C LYS A 648 -2.17 38.86 1.29
N GLY A 649 -2.44 39.90 0.48
CA GLY A 649 -1.99 41.26 0.75
C GLY A 649 -0.52 41.52 0.42
N THR A 650 0.22 40.57 -0.09
CA THR A 650 1.61 40.72 -0.53
C THR A 650 1.69 40.87 -2.06
N LYS A 651 2.84 41.32 -2.56
CA LYS A 651 3.13 41.33 -4.00
C LYS A 651 3.23 39.91 -4.61
N HIS A 652 3.28 38.88 -3.77
CA HIS A 652 3.38 37.49 -4.16
C HIS A 652 2.04 36.76 -4.03
N GLN A 653 0.96 37.47 -3.70
CA GLN A 653 -0.37 36.88 -3.58
C GLN A 653 -0.68 35.97 -4.76
N HIS A 654 -1.13 34.75 -4.45
CA HIS A 654 -1.55 33.74 -5.41
C HIS A 654 -3.02 33.39 -5.18
N ARG A 655 -3.83 33.49 -6.23
CA ARG A 655 -5.26 33.19 -6.16
C ARG A 655 -5.63 32.06 -7.10
N ILE A 656 -6.19 31.01 -6.53
CA ILE A 656 -6.75 29.88 -7.25
C ILE A 656 -8.26 30.09 -7.34
N ARG A 657 -8.81 29.97 -8.55
CA ARG A 657 -10.25 30.13 -8.77
C ARG A 657 -11.00 28.88 -8.35
N ALA A 658 -12.22 29.03 -7.82
CA ALA A 658 -13.10 27.89 -7.54
C ALA A 658 -13.45 27.09 -8.79
N ASN A 659 -13.90 25.85 -8.59
CA ASN A 659 -14.41 24.94 -9.62
C ASN A 659 -13.36 24.33 -10.58
N GLN A 660 -12.17 24.06 -10.10
CA GLN A 660 -11.25 23.14 -10.78
C GLN A 660 -11.78 21.71 -10.63
N ARG A 661 -12.66 21.29 -11.54
CA ARG A 661 -13.36 19.99 -11.43
C ARG A 661 -12.59 18.84 -12.06
N GLY A 662 -12.88 17.63 -11.55
CA GLY A 662 -12.24 16.41 -12.02
C GLY A 662 -10.73 16.47 -11.84
N VAL A 663 -10.00 15.83 -12.72
CA VAL A 663 -8.52 15.75 -12.68
C VAL A 663 -7.82 17.12 -12.73
N ASN A 664 -8.50 18.19 -13.10
CA ASN A 664 -7.89 19.54 -13.11
C ASN A 664 -7.63 20.08 -11.70
N GLY A 665 -8.24 19.54 -10.64
CA GLY A 665 -7.98 19.92 -9.26
C GLY A 665 -6.53 19.76 -8.84
N VAL A 666 -5.80 18.83 -9.42
CA VAL A 666 -4.36 18.64 -9.15
C VAL A 666 -3.54 19.91 -9.41
N ARG A 667 -4.01 20.77 -10.32
CA ARG A 667 -3.32 22.02 -10.68
C ARG A 667 -3.32 23.06 -9.57
N ASP A 668 -4.22 22.96 -8.60
CA ASP A 668 -4.28 23.89 -7.49
C ASP A 668 -2.93 23.90 -6.73
N ALA A 669 -2.49 22.75 -6.27
CA ALA A 669 -1.22 22.60 -5.56
C ALA A 669 0.00 22.84 -6.49
N ILE A 670 -0.01 22.31 -7.73
CA ILE A 670 1.06 22.56 -8.71
C ILE A 670 1.29 24.06 -8.90
N SER A 671 0.21 24.84 -9.04
CA SER A 671 0.31 26.29 -9.23
C SER A 671 0.91 27.01 -8.01
N VAL A 672 0.70 26.48 -6.80
CA VAL A 672 1.33 27.01 -5.58
C VAL A 672 2.80 26.66 -5.56
N ILE A 673 3.19 25.41 -5.87
CA ILE A 673 4.59 25.01 -5.97
C ILE A 673 5.35 25.89 -6.98
N ASP A 674 4.79 26.10 -8.17
CA ASP A 674 5.40 26.98 -9.17
C ASP A 674 5.53 28.43 -8.66
N LYS A 675 4.58 28.89 -7.86
CA LYS A 675 4.64 30.20 -7.21
C LYS A 675 5.71 30.25 -6.12
N MET A 676 5.86 29.18 -5.32
CA MET A 676 6.89 29.07 -4.28
C MET A 676 8.29 29.17 -4.88
N VAL A 677 8.58 28.49 -5.98
CA VAL A 677 9.91 28.52 -6.63
C VAL A 677 10.32 29.94 -7.02
N THR A 678 9.36 30.78 -7.38
CA THR A 678 9.61 32.20 -7.74
C THR A 678 9.57 33.15 -6.53
N HIS A 679 9.20 32.65 -5.36
CA HIS A 679 9.11 33.46 -4.14
C HIS A 679 10.53 33.72 -3.57
N PRO A 680 10.81 34.94 -3.06
CA PRO A 680 12.14 35.26 -2.49
C PRO A 680 12.54 34.33 -1.34
N SER A 681 11.58 33.93 -0.51
CA SER A 681 11.87 33.02 0.61
C SER A 681 12.51 31.72 0.18
N THR A 682 12.02 31.11 -0.93
CA THR A 682 12.58 29.85 -1.46
C THR A 682 14.02 30.07 -1.93
N SER A 683 14.27 31.10 -2.76
CA SER A 683 15.64 31.38 -3.22
C SER A 683 16.60 31.69 -2.08
N GLU A 684 16.14 32.43 -1.08
CA GLU A 684 16.95 32.72 0.12
C GLU A 684 17.25 31.47 0.93
N PHE A 685 16.24 30.64 1.20
CA PHE A 685 16.39 29.44 2.01
C PHE A 685 17.29 28.39 1.33
N ILE A 686 17.00 28.05 0.08
CA ILE A 686 17.76 27.03 -0.64
C ILE A 686 19.18 27.48 -0.96
N CYS A 687 19.39 28.74 -1.35
CA CYS A 687 20.75 29.26 -1.55
C CYS A 687 21.56 29.25 -0.24
N GLN A 688 20.93 29.59 0.90
CA GLN A 688 21.57 29.50 2.21
C GLN A 688 21.99 28.06 2.54
N LYS A 689 21.07 27.06 2.34
CA LYS A 689 21.40 25.65 2.59
C LYS A 689 22.56 25.17 1.71
N LEU A 690 22.58 25.51 0.42
CA LEU A 690 23.68 25.18 -0.48
C LEU A 690 25.00 25.86 -0.08
N ILE A 691 24.96 27.10 0.38
CA ILE A 691 26.15 27.79 0.89
C ILE A 691 26.64 27.12 2.18
N ASN A 692 25.74 26.71 3.07
CA ASN A 692 26.10 25.98 4.29
C ASN A 692 26.76 24.63 3.96
N LYS A 693 26.18 23.87 3.01
CA LYS A 693 26.77 22.56 2.59
C LYS A 693 28.17 22.72 1.99
N PHE A 694 28.38 23.69 1.09
CA PHE A 694 29.58 23.76 0.27
C PHE A 694 30.63 24.78 0.73
N VAL A 695 30.25 25.82 1.48
CA VAL A 695 31.16 26.93 1.83
C VAL A 695 31.36 27.08 3.33
N SER A 696 30.33 27.52 4.06
CA SER A 696 30.36 27.78 5.49
C SER A 696 28.99 27.89 6.10
N ASP A 697 28.83 27.34 7.30
CA ASP A 697 27.60 27.36 8.11
C ASP A 697 27.43 28.63 8.95
N GLU A 698 28.27 29.65 8.73
CA GLU A 698 28.20 30.94 9.43
C GLU A 698 27.11 31.90 8.91
N ILE A 699 26.26 31.46 7.96
CA ILE A 699 25.12 32.25 7.45
C ILE A 699 23.80 31.55 7.74
N SER A 700 22.82 32.32 8.22
CA SER A 700 21.41 31.92 8.39
C SER A 700 20.49 32.96 7.78
N LEU A 701 19.21 32.65 7.60
CA LEU A 701 18.22 33.63 7.14
C LEU A 701 18.19 34.86 8.04
N THR A 702 18.25 34.66 9.36
CA THR A 702 18.27 35.76 10.34
C THR A 702 19.50 36.65 10.14
N THR A 703 20.69 36.06 10.01
CA THR A 703 21.92 36.86 9.83
C THR A 703 22.01 37.47 8.42
N TYR A 704 21.42 36.85 7.42
CA TYR A 704 21.29 37.40 6.08
C TYR A 704 20.32 38.60 6.04
N HIS A 705 19.13 38.49 6.60
CA HIS A 705 18.16 39.58 6.64
C HIS A 705 18.63 40.78 7.47
N SER A 706 19.28 40.54 8.60
CA SER A 706 19.87 41.59 9.44
C SER A 706 21.19 42.13 8.90
N ARG A 707 21.75 41.53 7.83
CA ARG A 707 23.03 41.87 7.21
C ARG A 707 24.22 41.79 8.22
N THR A 708 24.11 40.85 9.18
CA THR A 708 25.13 40.61 10.20
C THR A 708 26.06 39.42 9.94
N ALA A 709 25.73 38.60 8.94
CA ALA A 709 26.62 37.55 8.46
C ALA A 709 27.92 38.14 7.88
N PRO A 710 29.00 37.35 7.76
CA PRO A 710 30.24 37.80 7.10
C PRO A 710 30.00 38.44 5.73
N PRO A 711 30.59 39.60 5.42
CA PRO A 711 30.31 40.31 4.15
C PRO A 711 30.54 39.48 2.89
N GLU A 712 31.51 38.57 2.94
CA GLU A 712 31.83 37.66 1.84
C GLU A 712 30.67 36.69 1.60
N LEU A 713 30.03 36.14 2.65
CA LEU A 713 28.87 35.24 2.55
C LEU A 713 27.63 36.02 2.13
N LEU A 714 27.43 37.25 2.61
CA LEU A 714 26.33 38.12 2.15
C LEU A 714 26.41 38.39 0.64
N THR A 715 27.62 38.68 0.14
CA THR A 715 27.87 38.92 -1.29
C THR A 715 27.62 37.64 -2.10
N LEU A 716 28.08 36.48 -1.61
CA LEU A 716 27.83 35.21 -2.28
C LEU A 716 26.34 34.87 -2.32
N MET A 717 25.63 35.09 -1.21
CA MET A 717 24.20 34.87 -1.10
C MET A 717 23.40 35.71 -2.09
N ASP A 718 23.68 37.03 -2.16
CA ASP A 718 23.01 37.94 -3.11
C ASP A 718 23.22 37.47 -4.56
N ARG A 719 24.43 37.04 -4.93
CA ARG A 719 24.75 36.51 -6.25
C ARG A 719 24.08 35.15 -6.53
N ALA A 720 24.02 34.27 -5.56
CA ALA A 720 23.36 32.99 -5.68
C ALA A 720 21.84 33.15 -5.92
N ILE A 721 21.20 34.07 -5.19
CA ILE A 721 19.78 34.44 -5.39
C ILE A 721 19.56 35.07 -6.77
N GLU A 722 20.47 35.94 -7.24
CA GLU A 722 20.41 36.50 -8.59
C GLU A 722 20.45 35.37 -9.67
N ALA A 723 21.36 34.39 -9.50
CA ALA A 723 21.47 33.25 -10.40
C ALA A 723 20.22 32.37 -10.37
N TRP A 724 19.60 32.19 -9.21
CA TRP A 724 18.34 31.46 -9.04
C TRP A 724 17.21 32.07 -9.91
N HIS A 725 17.09 33.38 -9.95
CA HIS A 725 16.06 34.10 -10.70
C HIS A 725 16.46 34.41 -12.16
N ALA A 726 17.69 34.16 -12.56
CA ALA A 726 18.17 34.44 -13.94
C ALA A 726 17.58 33.49 -14.99
N THR A 727 17.04 32.36 -14.61
CA THR A 727 16.48 31.38 -15.54
C THR A 727 14.94 31.40 -15.55
N LYS A 728 14.36 30.81 -16.58
CA LYS A 728 12.90 30.59 -16.69
C LYS A 728 12.67 29.12 -17.08
N PRO A 729 12.11 28.27 -16.19
CA PRO A 729 11.70 28.62 -14.83
C PRO A 729 12.90 29.01 -13.93
N ALA A 730 12.63 29.72 -12.83
CA ALA A 730 13.61 30.01 -11.78
C ALA A 730 14.01 28.72 -11.04
N GLY A 731 15.05 28.76 -10.23
CA GLY A 731 15.42 27.62 -9.39
C GLY A 731 16.42 26.63 -10.03
N ASN A 732 17.17 27.03 -11.03
CA ASN A 732 18.17 26.17 -11.67
C ASN A 732 19.41 26.00 -10.77
N ILE A 733 19.59 24.81 -10.22
CA ILE A 733 20.67 24.47 -9.24
C ILE A 733 22.05 24.53 -9.90
N ASP A 734 22.22 24.08 -11.15
CA ASP A 734 23.50 24.22 -11.88
C ASP A 734 23.98 25.69 -11.91
N LYS A 735 23.06 26.64 -12.15
CA LYS A 735 23.43 28.06 -12.18
C LYS A 735 23.84 28.60 -10.81
N VAL A 736 23.16 28.18 -9.76
CA VAL A 736 23.52 28.55 -8.38
C VAL A 736 24.88 27.97 -8.02
N MET A 737 25.12 26.68 -8.30
CA MET A 737 26.39 26.02 -8.04
C MET A 737 27.56 26.63 -8.82
N ARG A 738 27.35 27.07 -10.06
CA ARG A 738 28.35 27.81 -10.84
C ARG A 738 28.78 29.13 -10.18
N VAL A 739 27.87 29.78 -9.48
CA VAL A 739 28.16 30.99 -8.70
C VAL A 739 28.95 30.66 -7.44
N ILE A 740 28.55 29.60 -6.73
CA ILE A 740 29.20 29.14 -5.50
C ILE A 740 30.63 28.68 -5.78
N LEU A 741 30.83 27.88 -6.81
CA LEU A 741 32.13 27.24 -7.11
C LEU A 741 33.03 28.08 -8.02
N ASP A 742 32.60 29.29 -8.47
CA ASP A 742 33.28 30.12 -9.48
C ASP A 742 34.78 30.27 -9.24
N PRO A 743 35.65 29.63 -10.05
CA PRO A 743 37.09 29.63 -9.83
C PRO A 743 37.79 30.91 -10.35
N GLN A 744 37.12 31.68 -11.23
CA GLN A 744 37.71 32.84 -11.88
C GLN A 744 37.57 34.12 -11.04
N LYS A 745 36.59 34.15 -10.17
CA LYS A 745 36.42 35.31 -9.27
C LYS A 745 37.10 35.01 -7.97
N GLN A 746 38.30 35.57 -7.78
CA GLN A 746 39.00 35.57 -6.48
C GLN A 746 38.12 36.12 -5.32
N GLN A 747 36.88 36.52 -5.62
CA GLN A 747 35.88 37.03 -4.71
C GLN A 747 34.78 35.97 -4.37
N SER A 748 34.83 34.73 -4.87
CA SER A 748 33.95 33.70 -4.37
C SER A 748 34.41 33.26 -2.97
N SER A 749 33.52 33.31 -1.99
CA SER A 749 33.79 32.90 -0.60
C SER A 749 34.27 31.45 -0.51
N PHE A 750 33.96 30.64 -1.49
CA PHE A 750 34.44 29.26 -1.60
C PHE A 750 35.98 29.20 -1.64
N TRP A 751 36.64 30.15 -2.30
CA TRP A 751 38.12 30.24 -2.48
C TRP A 751 38.80 31.21 -1.54
N GLN A 752 38.08 31.81 -0.57
CA GLN A 752 38.58 32.73 0.44
C GLN A 752 38.78 32.02 1.78
N ASP A 753 39.39 32.72 2.74
CA ASP A 753 39.71 32.17 4.06
C ASP A 753 38.50 31.56 4.76
N ILE A 754 37.31 32.13 4.60
CA ILE A 754 36.08 31.62 5.18
C ILE A 754 35.69 30.26 4.62
N GLY A 755 35.87 30.05 3.31
CA GLY A 755 35.64 28.74 2.68
C GLY A 755 36.70 27.70 3.02
N TYR A 756 37.93 28.14 3.29
CA TYR A 756 39.03 27.23 3.67
C TYR A 756 39.04 26.84 5.15
N ARG A 757 38.14 27.41 5.97
CA ARG A 757 37.97 26.97 7.36
C ARG A 757 37.54 25.53 7.40
N GLY A 758 37.99 24.82 8.43
CA GLY A 758 37.66 23.41 8.59
C GLY A 758 36.14 23.20 8.61
N LYS A 759 35.62 22.31 7.73
CA LYS A 759 34.29 21.82 7.82
C LYS A 759 34.30 20.53 8.62
N ILE A 760 33.44 20.43 9.62
CA ILE A 760 33.19 19.19 10.31
C ILE A 760 32.35 18.33 9.34
N LYS A 761 32.80 17.10 9.10
CA LYS A 761 32.14 16.17 8.23
C LYS A 761 30.98 15.52 8.94
N THR A 762 29.85 15.33 8.23
CA THR A 762 28.78 14.45 8.67
C THR A 762 29.28 13.00 8.72
N PRO A 763 28.61 12.09 9.44
CA PRO A 763 29.00 10.68 9.49
C PRO A 763 29.25 10.05 8.13
N ILE A 764 28.35 10.21 7.17
CA ILE A 764 28.51 9.68 5.81
C ILE A 764 29.71 10.29 5.08
N GLU A 765 29.94 11.61 5.22
CA GLU A 765 31.08 12.28 4.64
C GLU A 765 32.40 11.76 5.25
N TYR A 766 32.41 11.51 6.57
CA TYR A 766 33.58 11.00 7.30
C TYR A 766 33.93 9.58 6.83
N ILE A 767 32.97 8.67 6.82
CA ILE A 767 33.13 7.26 6.43
C ILE A 767 33.60 7.17 4.98
N ASN A 768 32.87 7.78 4.05
CA ASN A 768 33.17 7.70 2.63
C ASN A 768 34.54 8.34 2.30
N SER A 769 34.87 9.49 2.92
CA SER A 769 36.15 10.13 2.69
C SER A 769 37.33 9.33 3.20
N SER A 770 37.19 8.61 4.30
CA SER A 770 38.24 7.75 4.85
C SER A 770 38.57 6.59 3.90
N ILE A 771 37.51 5.94 3.35
CA ILE A 771 37.67 4.85 2.39
C ILE A 771 38.32 5.36 1.09
N ARG A 772 37.86 6.52 0.58
CA ARG A 772 38.38 7.13 -0.65
C ARG A 772 39.83 7.55 -0.52
N ALA A 773 40.21 8.14 0.62
CA ALA A 773 41.57 8.56 0.88
C ALA A 773 42.60 7.39 0.92
N LEU A 774 42.10 6.22 1.33
CA LEU A 774 42.91 4.98 1.41
C LEU A 774 42.80 4.11 0.15
N ASP A 775 42.07 4.53 -0.86
CA ASP A 775 41.69 3.72 -2.05
C ASP A 775 41.17 2.34 -1.66
N GLY A 776 40.33 2.32 -0.61
CA GLY A 776 39.78 1.10 -0.04
C GLY A 776 38.82 0.39 -0.99
N ASP A 777 38.86 -0.95 -1.00
CA ASP A 777 37.86 -1.78 -1.69
C ASP A 777 36.91 -2.39 -0.69
N VAL A 778 35.65 -1.94 -0.71
CA VAL A 778 34.62 -2.34 0.24
C VAL A 778 33.38 -2.86 -0.50
N THR A 779 32.68 -3.80 0.12
CA THR A 779 31.35 -4.24 -0.36
C THR A 779 30.27 -3.21 0.00
N GLY A 780 30.49 -2.45 1.05
CA GLY A 780 29.53 -1.47 1.56
C GLY A 780 28.60 -2.01 2.66
N THR A 781 28.54 -3.31 2.88
CA THR A 781 27.56 -4.00 3.73
C THR A 781 27.54 -3.51 5.19
N LYS A 782 28.68 -3.05 5.73
CA LYS A 782 28.79 -2.58 7.12
C LYS A 782 28.80 -1.05 7.25
N LEU A 783 28.73 -0.34 6.15
CA LEU A 783 28.78 1.12 6.19
C LEU A 783 27.52 1.77 6.76
N PRO A 784 26.31 1.24 6.49
CA PRO A 784 25.10 1.71 7.16
C PRO A 784 25.17 1.59 8.69
N ASP A 785 25.65 0.45 9.22
CA ASP A 785 25.79 0.24 10.66
C ASP A 785 26.71 1.32 11.29
N TYR A 786 27.88 1.57 10.67
CA TYR A 786 28.78 2.61 11.16
C TYR A 786 28.20 4.02 11.06
N ASN A 787 27.38 4.27 10.05
CA ASN A 787 26.71 5.56 9.87
C ASN A 787 25.67 5.79 10.97
N SER A 788 24.89 4.75 11.28
CA SER A 788 23.90 4.75 12.39
C SER A 788 24.60 4.88 13.75
N ASP A 789 25.70 4.15 13.99
CA ASP A 789 26.51 4.24 15.22
C ASP A 789 27.04 5.68 15.46
N LEU A 790 27.25 6.45 14.40
CA LEU A 790 27.65 7.86 14.47
C LEU A 790 26.45 8.84 14.51
N GLY A 791 25.22 8.33 14.69
CA GLY A 791 24.01 9.11 14.87
C GLY A 791 23.32 9.58 13.58
N MET A 792 23.63 8.96 12.42
CA MET A 792 23.00 9.27 11.14
C MET A 792 22.50 7.98 10.48
N GLU A 793 21.23 7.66 10.69
CA GLU A 793 20.56 6.52 10.04
C GLU A 793 19.76 7.01 8.83
N LEU A 794 20.24 6.70 7.63
CA LEU A 794 19.64 7.19 6.39
C LEU A 794 18.24 6.57 6.21
N PHE A 795 17.27 7.37 5.76
CA PHE A 795 15.85 6.99 5.52
C PHE A 795 15.04 6.64 6.77
N VAL A 796 15.63 6.71 7.96
CA VAL A 796 14.94 6.39 9.23
C VAL A 796 15.08 7.61 10.14
N ARG A 797 14.23 8.60 9.94
CA ARG A 797 14.22 9.82 10.75
C ARG A 797 12.80 10.30 10.97
N ASP A 798 12.38 10.26 12.23
CA ASP A 798 11.05 10.66 12.66
C ASP A 798 10.75 12.16 12.40
N ASP A 799 11.78 13.03 12.50
CA ASP A 799 11.61 14.48 12.36
C ASP A 799 11.79 14.92 10.89
N PRO A 800 10.88 15.72 10.33
CA PRO A 800 10.93 16.12 8.91
C PRO A 800 11.97 17.20 8.60
N ASP A 801 12.73 17.68 9.60
CA ASP A 801 13.80 18.68 9.41
C ASP A 801 15.10 18.12 8.81
N GLY A 802 15.22 16.79 8.71
CA GLY A 802 16.40 16.08 8.25
C GLY A 802 17.56 16.14 9.25
N TYR A 803 18.69 15.60 8.87
CA TYR A 803 19.92 15.67 9.65
C TYR A 803 20.59 17.03 9.49
N SER A 804 21.14 17.56 10.59
CA SER A 804 21.75 18.90 10.62
C SER A 804 22.93 19.03 9.64
N GLU A 805 22.94 20.12 8.89
CA GLU A 805 24.05 20.53 8.04
C GLU A 805 25.14 21.31 8.78
N LYS A 806 24.89 21.67 10.06
CA LYS A 806 25.84 22.40 10.89
C LYS A 806 26.85 21.44 11.50
N GLY A 807 28.12 21.72 11.27
CA GLY A 807 29.19 20.90 11.81
C GLY A 807 29.21 20.83 13.34
N SER A 808 28.74 21.88 14.04
CA SER A 808 28.68 21.90 15.51
C SER A 808 27.76 20.82 16.10
N ASP A 809 26.71 20.45 15.37
CA ASP A 809 25.71 19.53 15.87
C ASP A 809 26.22 18.08 15.86
N TRP A 810 27.30 17.83 15.11
CA TRP A 810 28.00 16.54 15.04
C TRP A 810 29.19 16.43 16.03
N MET A 811 29.36 17.42 16.92
CA MET A 811 30.47 17.50 17.90
C MET A 811 30.00 17.15 19.32
N ASP A 812 28.94 16.36 19.47
CA ASP A 812 28.51 15.93 20.81
C ASP A 812 29.50 14.92 21.40
N THR A 813 29.82 15.10 22.68
CA THR A 813 30.70 14.20 23.43
C THR A 813 30.17 12.81 23.65
N SER A 814 28.85 12.57 23.39
CA SER A 814 28.23 11.26 23.45
C SER A 814 28.50 10.39 22.20
N THR A 815 28.92 11.01 21.09
CA THR A 815 29.25 10.33 19.82
C THR A 815 30.74 10.12 19.59
N LEU A 816 31.58 10.66 20.45
CA LEU A 816 33.04 10.47 20.47
C LEU A 816 33.45 9.45 21.53
#